data_58534951179a0b09d5097074266f4ea7
#
_entry.id   58534951179a0b09d5097074266f4ea7
#
_cell.length_a   1.000
_cell.length_b   1.000
_cell.length_c   1.000
_cell.angle_alpha   90.00
_cell.angle_beta   90.00
_cell.angle_gamma   90.00
#
_symmetry.space_group_name_H-M   'P 1'
#
loop_
_entity.id
_entity.type
_entity.pdbx_description
1 polymer ?
#
loop_
_entity_poly.entity_id
_entity_poly.type
_entity_poly.pdbx_seq_one_letter_code
_entity_poly.pdbx_strand_id
1 'polypeptide(L)'
;LRILPFLLIGGLPALATLESAARETLGAGLDPQQCYRVRDLHFAREDLRFYFTDGYLIFGRPVQGRRVAAVFSGETEGGDGEVVLFPPTVAERRSLAFFTGTPNLMEHFRSAVLVFTDDTAELLERQLKSRGEPVRVEEAGLLMKAQWEPVLRNILESLQVRVIADLLSERPQSEGFFYAALAGRKLGNFDCFYDPRGREQIIVGQVVFRENRTFFDYWTSFVARSFRRRPPAEIPPDYVISHYRIQATLEPDLKLRVVTRARVTPQGPARVLVFQISPRMTVREVRIQGEPAEILQPESLRVNLMRGDGNAAFLVVPARPLEGRREYEVEFRHEGAVVSEAGHRVYYVGARGSWYPNAGLHFARYELTFRYPKELNLVANGEVVEDLEDGPWRVTERLIDTAVRLAAFNLGEYARERISRGNFTVEVYANRRLERGLEPRPQQVLIVPPPQPPWNRGSRQQPNVVPVPIEPPRPDPAARLQQVASEIASALEFMATYFGPPPLKTLTVSPIPGAFGQGFPGLVYLSTLAYLDPAQRPAAVRDEYQQLFFSEILHAHETAHQWWGNTVTTAHYQDEWLMEALANYSALLWLEKRKGPRAVESVLNEYRRRLLRKTEDGTEIESVGPLVWGSRLRVSQAPNAWQTIIYDKGTWVMHMLRRRLGDERFLAMLGQLRRRYQYRAITTDQFRRLAAEYLPPGFPDPQLENFFDQWVYSTGIPALKLEHS
;
A
#
# COMPACT_ATOMS: atom_id res chain seq x y z
N LEU A 1 6.05 26.74 -71.48
CA LEU A 1 5.50 25.80 -70.50
C LEU A 1 6.62 25.42 -69.53
N ARG A 2 6.59 25.93 -68.27
CA ARG A 2 7.44 25.50 -67.17
C ARG A 2 6.62 24.57 -66.28
N ILE A 3 7.04 23.32 -66.18
CA ILE A 3 6.51 22.33 -65.28
C ILE A 3 7.24 22.52 -63.93
N LEU A 4 6.48 22.90 -62.84
CA LEU A 4 6.97 22.86 -61.46
C LEU A 4 6.84 21.41 -60.94
N PRO A 5 7.86 20.89 -60.22
CA PRO A 5 7.71 19.61 -59.55
C PRO A 5 6.86 19.79 -58.26
N PHE A 6 5.83 18.98 -58.15
CA PHE A 6 5.09 18.78 -56.90
C PHE A 6 6.04 18.17 -55.83
N LEU A 7 6.40 18.94 -54.84
CA LEU A 7 6.99 18.41 -53.60
C LEU A 7 5.88 17.61 -52.90
N LEU A 8 6.03 16.30 -52.87
CA LEU A 8 5.34 15.41 -51.91
C LEU A 8 5.81 15.80 -50.52
N ILE A 9 4.99 16.54 -49.80
CA ILE A 9 5.09 16.69 -48.36
C ILE A 9 4.76 15.30 -47.76
N GLY A 10 5.80 14.53 -47.48
CA GLY A 10 5.66 13.30 -46.67
C GLY A 10 5.03 13.68 -45.34
N GLY A 11 3.77 13.35 -45.16
CA GLY A 11 3.11 13.49 -43.87
C GLY A 11 3.86 12.68 -42.84
N LEU A 12 4.29 13.33 -41.75
CA LEU A 12 4.73 12.64 -40.56
C LEU A 12 3.67 11.60 -40.21
N PRO A 13 4.06 10.36 -39.87
CA PRO A 13 3.09 9.36 -39.46
C PRO A 13 2.29 9.93 -38.28
N ALA A 14 0.96 9.88 -38.36
CA ALA A 14 0.09 10.31 -37.27
C ALA A 14 0.50 9.54 -35.99
N LEU A 15 0.81 10.27 -34.94
CA LEU A 15 1.14 9.68 -33.65
C LEU A 15 -0.02 8.79 -33.21
N ALA A 16 0.27 7.57 -32.74
CA ALA A 16 -0.72 6.67 -32.21
C ALA A 16 -1.52 7.34 -31.09
N THR A 17 -2.84 7.29 -31.15
CA THR A 17 -3.73 7.82 -30.12
C THR A 17 -3.91 6.80 -29.01
N LEU A 18 -4.22 7.26 -27.79
CA LEU A 18 -4.54 6.38 -26.65
C LEU A 18 -5.73 5.47 -26.99
N GLU A 19 -6.74 6.02 -27.66
CA GLU A 19 -7.93 5.26 -28.08
C GLU A 19 -7.57 4.11 -29.02
N SER A 20 -6.71 4.34 -30.03
CA SER A 20 -6.30 3.28 -30.95
C SER A 20 -5.46 2.22 -30.22
N ALA A 21 -4.51 2.62 -29.39
CA ALA A 21 -3.68 1.70 -28.59
C ALA A 21 -4.53 0.86 -27.63
N ALA A 22 -5.50 1.47 -26.93
CA ALA A 22 -6.40 0.76 -26.02
C ALA A 22 -7.30 -0.24 -26.77
N ARG A 23 -7.89 0.19 -27.90
CA ARG A 23 -8.74 -0.66 -28.74
C ARG A 23 -7.95 -1.85 -29.29
N GLU A 24 -6.74 -1.62 -29.80
CA GLU A 24 -5.88 -2.68 -30.30
C GLU A 24 -5.44 -3.63 -29.20
N THR A 25 -5.08 -3.12 -28.00
CA THR A 25 -4.66 -3.95 -26.86
C THR A 25 -5.79 -4.86 -26.39
N LEU A 26 -7.01 -4.33 -26.21
CA LEU A 26 -8.18 -5.13 -25.82
C LEU A 26 -8.68 -6.04 -26.93
N GLY A 27 -8.48 -5.65 -28.20
CA GLY A 27 -8.76 -6.45 -29.38
C GLY A 27 -7.63 -7.40 -29.78
N ALA A 28 -6.50 -7.36 -29.08
CA ALA A 28 -5.37 -8.24 -29.35
C ALA A 28 -5.78 -9.71 -29.11
N GLY A 29 -6.13 -10.39 -30.19
CA GLY A 29 -6.43 -11.80 -30.19
C GLY A 29 -5.21 -12.61 -30.58
N LEU A 30 -5.29 -13.93 -30.43
CA LEU A 30 -4.29 -14.85 -30.91
C LEU A 30 -4.40 -14.99 -32.45
N ASP A 31 -3.25 -15.12 -33.11
CA ASP A 31 -3.16 -15.29 -34.57
C ASP A 31 -2.93 -16.77 -34.94
N PRO A 32 -3.96 -17.51 -35.41
CA PRO A 32 -3.81 -18.92 -35.77
C PRO A 32 -2.72 -19.20 -36.80
N GLN A 33 -2.43 -18.23 -37.69
CA GLN A 33 -1.38 -18.36 -38.71
C GLN A 33 0.04 -18.22 -38.10
N GLN A 34 0.16 -17.77 -36.85
CA GLN A 34 1.39 -17.63 -36.10
C GLN A 34 1.46 -18.66 -34.95
N CYS A 35 0.90 -19.86 -35.19
CA CYS A 35 1.00 -20.99 -34.31
C CYS A 35 2.07 -21.97 -34.80
N TYR A 36 2.97 -22.35 -33.89
CA TYR A 36 4.13 -23.17 -34.21
C TYR A 36 4.20 -24.39 -33.28
N ARG A 37 4.55 -25.57 -33.86
CA ARG A 37 4.95 -26.70 -33.07
C ARG A 37 6.33 -26.44 -32.48
N VAL A 38 6.48 -26.58 -31.16
CA VAL A 38 7.73 -26.37 -30.46
C VAL A 38 8.16 -27.62 -29.72
N ARG A 39 9.47 -27.90 -29.77
CA ARG A 39 10.14 -28.94 -29.01
C ARG A 39 11.45 -28.37 -28.47
N ASP A 40 11.71 -28.56 -27.16
CA ASP A 40 12.90 -28.05 -26.46
C ASP A 40 13.23 -26.57 -26.75
N LEU A 41 12.25 -25.74 -26.93
CA LEU A 41 12.46 -24.28 -27.05
C LEU A 41 12.77 -23.71 -25.67
N HIS A 42 13.85 -22.96 -25.55
CA HIS A 42 14.21 -22.33 -24.28
C HIS A 42 14.52 -20.84 -24.45
N PHE A 43 14.18 -20.06 -23.44
CA PHE A 43 14.57 -18.66 -23.34
C PHE A 43 14.71 -18.25 -21.88
N ALA A 44 15.35 -17.12 -21.64
CA ALA A 44 15.54 -16.60 -20.30
C ALA A 44 15.24 -15.10 -20.25
N ARG A 45 14.72 -14.70 -19.09
CA ARG A 45 14.65 -13.32 -18.65
C ARG A 45 15.43 -13.19 -17.35
N GLU A 46 16.70 -12.81 -17.48
CA GLU A 46 17.65 -12.73 -16.37
C GLU A 46 17.79 -14.10 -15.64
N ASP A 47 17.28 -14.15 -14.40
CA ASP A 47 17.31 -15.37 -13.59
C ASP A 47 16.15 -16.33 -13.88
N LEU A 48 15.09 -15.87 -14.53
CA LEU A 48 13.96 -16.70 -14.95
C LEU A 48 14.32 -17.46 -16.22
N ARG A 49 14.24 -18.78 -16.20
CA ARG A 49 14.49 -19.65 -17.34
C ARG A 49 13.26 -20.46 -17.65
N PHE A 50 12.84 -20.44 -18.91
CA PHE A 50 11.68 -21.16 -19.42
C PHE A 50 12.11 -22.19 -20.46
N TYR A 51 11.60 -23.39 -20.32
CA TYR A 51 11.81 -24.51 -21.24
C TYR A 51 10.42 -24.96 -21.71
N PHE A 52 10.14 -24.85 -23.01
CA PHE A 52 8.94 -25.41 -23.65
C PHE A 52 9.35 -26.76 -24.24
N THR A 53 9.12 -27.79 -23.48
CA THR A 53 9.66 -29.14 -23.77
C THR A 53 8.98 -29.71 -24.99
N ASP A 54 7.65 -29.68 -25.01
CA ASP A 54 6.85 -30.16 -26.17
C ASP A 54 5.46 -29.47 -26.10
N GLY A 55 4.99 -28.93 -27.24
CA GLY A 55 3.69 -28.27 -27.31
C GLY A 55 3.55 -27.33 -28.49
N TYR A 56 2.63 -26.40 -28.35
CA TYR A 56 2.35 -25.34 -29.33
C TYR A 56 2.60 -23.97 -28.74
N LEU A 57 3.21 -23.10 -29.53
CA LEU A 57 3.40 -21.68 -29.22
C LEU A 57 2.64 -20.84 -30.25
N ILE A 58 1.72 -20.01 -29.81
CA ILE A 58 0.96 -19.09 -30.64
C ILE A 58 1.23 -17.64 -30.23
N PHE A 59 1.48 -16.75 -31.20
CA PHE A 59 1.64 -15.33 -30.94
C PHE A 59 0.32 -14.59 -31.02
N GLY A 60 0.23 -13.50 -30.22
CA GLY A 60 -0.82 -12.51 -30.38
C GLY A 60 -0.65 -11.68 -31.65
N ARG A 61 -1.75 -11.10 -32.14
CA ARG A 61 -1.71 -10.07 -33.18
C ARG A 61 -0.92 -8.86 -32.69
N PRO A 62 -0.19 -8.19 -33.58
CA PRO A 62 0.53 -6.97 -33.22
C PRO A 62 -0.42 -5.88 -32.68
N VAL A 63 0.05 -5.15 -31.67
CA VAL A 63 -0.57 -3.92 -31.12
C VAL A 63 0.40 -2.78 -31.44
N GLN A 64 -0.04 -1.75 -32.11
CA GLN A 64 0.81 -0.65 -32.59
C GLN A 64 2.09 -1.16 -33.31
N GLY A 65 1.91 -2.20 -34.14
CA GLY A 65 3.01 -2.81 -34.90
C GLY A 65 3.95 -3.72 -34.11
N ARG A 66 3.74 -3.88 -32.79
CA ARG A 66 4.58 -4.71 -31.90
C ARG A 66 3.79 -5.89 -31.37
N ARG A 67 4.42 -7.07 -31.31
CA ARG A 67 3.84 -8.21 -30.60
C ARG A 67 4.04 -8.05 -29.10
N VAL A 68 2.95 -8.17 -28.34
CA VAL A 68 2.93 -7.97 -26.89
C VAL A 68 2.49 -9.21 -26.13
N ALA A 69 2.16 -10.30 -26.83
CA ALA A 69 1.66 -11.52 -26.20
C ALA A 69 2.03 -12.78 -26.98
N ALA A 70 2.17 -13.89 -26.25
CA ALA A 70 2.22 -15.24 -26.78
C ALA A 70 1.61 -16.23 -25.76
N VAL A 71 1.15 -17.38 -26.25
CA VAL A 71 0.65 -18.46 -25.40
C VAL A 71 1.33 -19.77 -25.77
N PHE A 72 1.84 -20.46 -24.76
CA PHE A 72 2.31 -21.85 -24.89
C PHE A 72 1.30 -22.80 -24.26
N SER A 73 1.02 -23.93 -24.94
CA SER A 73 0.25 -25.03 -24.36
C SER A 73 0.85 -26.38 -24.76
N GLY A 74 1.12 -27.21 -23.73
CA GLY A 74 1.50 -28.61 -23.86
C GLY A 74 0.32 -29.59 -23.74
N GLU A 75 -0.91 -29.08 -23.42
CA GLU A 75 -2.06 -29.96 -23.10
C GLU A 75 -2.57 -30.78 -24.27
N THR A 76 -2.40 -30.32 -25.51
CA THR A 76 -2.94 -30.94 -26.71
C THR A 76 -2.25 -32.25 -27.12
N GLU A 77 -1.02 -32.56 -26.64
CA GLU A 77 -0.27 -33.75 -26.97
C GLU A 77 0.46 -34.37 -25.76
N GLY A 78 0.05 -34.05 -24.54
CA GLY A 78 0.71 -34.56 -23.33
C GLY A 78 2.10 -33.97 -23.08
N GLY A 79 2.44 -32.87 -23.78
CA GLY A 79 3.67 -32.14 -23.58
C GLY A 79 3.61 -31.27 -22.33
N ASP A 80 4.72 -30.64 -22.02
CA ASP A 80 4.81 -29.66 -20.91
C ASP A 80 5.89 -28.60 -21.14
N GLY A 81 5.95 -27.65 -20.21
CA GLY A 81 7.07 -26.75 -20.05
C GLY A 81 7.62 -26.80 -18.63
N GLU A 82 8.78 -26.23 -18.43
CA GLU A 82 9.41 -26.10 -17.13
C GLU A 82 9.90 -24.67 -16.92
N VAL A 83 9.71 -24.15 -15.70
CA VAL A 83 10.31 -22.89 -15.24
C VAL A 83 11.32 -23.17 -14.15
N VAL A 84 12.50 -22.54 -14.27
CA VAL A 84 13.60 -22.72 -13.33
C VAL A 84 14.06 -21.35 -12.82
N LEU A 85 14.18 -21.24 -11.48
CA LEU A 85 14.68 -20.05 -10.81
C LEU A 85 15.48 -20.42 -9.56
N PHE A 86 16.65 -19.80 -9.41
CA PHE A 86 17.51 -19.95 -8.24
C PHE A 86 17.69 -18.59 -7.57
N PRO A 87 16.94 -18.30 -6.48
CA PRO A 87 17.09 -17.03 -5.77
C PRO A 87 18.52 -16.85 -5.25
N PRO A 88 19.10 -15.65 -5.36
CA PRO A 88 20.53 -15.44 -5.08
C PRO A 88 20.86 -15.45 -3.58
N THR A 89 19.92 -15.03 -2.72
CA THR A 89 20.17 -14.88 -1.28
C THR A 89 19.51 -15.99 -0.46
N VAL A 90 20.03 -16.22 0.74
CA VAL A 90 19.43 -17.21 1.68
C VAL A 90 18.01 -16.77 2.09
N ALA A 91 17.79 -15.47 2.28
CA ALA A 91 16.48 -14.94 2.64
C ALA A 91 15.43 -15.26 1.55
N GLU A 92 15.74 -15.01 0.28
CA GLU A 92 14.82 -15.26 -0.83
C GLU A 92 14.61 -16.78 -1.07
N ARG A 93 15.61 -17.61 -0.82
CA ARG A 93 15.46 -19.08 -0.84
C ARG A 93 14.54 -19.58 0.28
N ARG A 94 14.62 -18.98 1.46
CA ARG A 94 13.70 -19.29 2.58
C ARG A 94 12.27 -18.83 2.26
N SER A 95 12.12 -17.65 1.67
CA SER A 95 10.83 -17.15 1.22
C SER A 95 10.18 -18.12 0.24
N LEU A 96 10.90 -18.50 -0.80
CA LEU A 96 10.41 -19.45 -1.79
C LEU A 96 10.05 -20.79 -1.15
N ALA A 97 10.91 -21.33 -0.26
CA ALA A 97 10.66 -22.58 0.44
C ALA A 97 9.42 -22.54 1.35
N PHE A 98 9.12 -21.39 1.96
CA PHE A 98 7.93 -21.23 2.78
C PHE A 98 6.63 -21.48 2.00
N PHE A 99 6.57 -21.06 0.73
CA PHE A 99 5.38 -21.23 -0.11
C PHE A 99 5.40 -22.51 -0.94
N THR A 100 6.55 -22.96 -1.40
CA THR A 100 6.69 -24.06 -2.39
C THR A 100 7.28 -25.34 -1.81
N GLY A 101 7.75 -25.32 -0.56
CA GLY A 101 8.43 -26.44 0.09
C GLY A 101 9.89 -26.63 -0.36
N THR A 102 10.39 -25.84 -1.33
CA THR A 102 11.76 -25.97 -1.87
C THR A 102 12.44 -24.62 -2.02
N PRO A 103 13.77 -24.49 -1.77
CA PRO A 103 14.49 -23.23 -1.85
C PRO A 103 14.76 -22.74 -3.29
N ASN A 104 14.47 -23.56 -4.28
CA ASN A 104 14.60 -23.26 -5.69
C ASN A 104 13.30 -23.59 -6.41
N LEU A 105 12.93 -22.78 -7.39
CA LEU A 105 11.77 -23.08 -8.23
C LEU A 105 12.22 -23.97 -9.38
N MET A 106 11.63 -25.15 -9.47
CA MET A 106 11.73 -26.09 -10.59
C MET A 106 10.32 -26.67 -10.76
N GLU A 107 9.50 -26.02 -11.58
CA GLU A 107 8.09 -26.36 -11.71
C GLU A 107 7.72 -26.63 -13.16
N HIS A 108 7.12 -27.79 -13.37
CA HIS A 108 6.49 -28.14 -14.65
C HIS A 108 5.14 -27.43 -14.79
N PHE A 109 4.85 -26.93 -15.97
CA PHE A 109 3.58 -26.28 -16.26
C PHE A 109 2.95 -26.81 -17.55
N ARG A 110 1.63 -26.81 -17.61
CA ARG A 110 0.84 -27.25 -18.78
C ARG A 110 0.72 -26.15 -19.81
N SER A 111 0.62 -24.92 -19.36
CA SER A 111 0.44 -23.76 -20.22
C SER A 111 1.04 -22.51 -19.61
N ALA A 112 1.40 -21.57 -20.49
CA ALA A 112 1.92 -20.26 -20.13
C ALA A 112 1.27 -19.19 -21.00
N VAL A 113 0.69 -18.14 -20.38
CA VAL A 113 0.28 -16.93 -21.06
C VAL A 113 1.32 -15.87 -20.81
N LEU A 114 1.97 -15.40 -21.86
CA LEU A 114 3.04 -14.41 -21.83
C LEU A 114 2.53 -13.06 -22.28
N VAL A 115 2.82 -12.00 -21.54
CA VAL A 115 2.58 -10.61 -21.92
C VAL A 115 3.89 -9.84 -21.74
N PHE A 116 4.29 -9.09 -22.75
CA PHE A 116 5.59 -8.43 -22.75
C PHE A 116 5.59 -7.16 -23.60
N THR A 117 6.47 -6.24 -23.25
CA THR A 117 6.77 -5.02 -24.04
C THR A 117 8.28 -4.92 -24.33
N ASP A 118 9.07 -5.86 -23.82
CA ASP A 118 10.48 -6.03 -24.11
C ASP A 118 10.72 -6.79 -25.44
N ASP A 119 11.94 -7.26 -25.68
CA ASP A 119 12.35 -7.99 -26.89
C ASP A 119 12.00 -9.50 -26.86
N THR A 120 11.00 -9.92 -26.04
CA THR A 120 10.63 -11.35 -25.92
C THR A 120 10.11 -11.92 -27.24
N ALA A 121 9.36 -11.14 -28.01
CA ALA A 121 8.86 -11.62 -29.33
C ALA A 121 10.01 -12.01 -30.25
N GLU A 122 10.97 -11.12 -30.41
CA GLU A 122 12.16 -11.32 -31.27
C GLU A 122 13.03 -12.46 -30.75
N LEU A 123 13.13 -12.63 -29.42
CA LEU A 123 13.87 -13.72 -28.81
C LEU A 123 13.21 -15.06 -29.12
N LEU A 124 11.90 -15.19 -28.94
CA LEU A 124 11.16 -16.41 -29.26
C LEU A 124 11.23 -16.75 -30.76
N GLU A 125 11.10 -15.73 -31.65
CA GLU A 125 11.22 -15.93 -33.09
C GLU A 125 12.64 -16.41 -33.50
N ARG A 126 13.69 -15.86 -32.90
CA ARG A 126 15.06 -16.33 -33.12
C ARG A 126 15.24 -17.78 -32.68
N GLN A 127 14.69 -18.15 -31.53
CA GLN A 127 14.76 -19.53 -31.03
C GLN A 127 13.98 -20.49 -31.92
N LEU A 128 12.80 -20.11 -32.43
CA LEU A 128 12.05 -20.93 -33.41
C LEU A 128 12.88 -21.22 -34.67
N LYS A 129 13.55 -20.17 -35.23
CA LYS A 129 14.37 -20.26 -36.45
C LYS A 129 15.71 -20.94 -36.23
N SER A 130 16.23 -21.01 -35.02
CA SER A 130 17.56 -21.61 -34.74
C SER A 130 17.68 -23.11 -35.04
N ARG A 131 16.56 -23.80 -35.19
CA ARG A 131 16.47 -25.27 -35.46
C ARG A 131 15.93 -25.57 -36.86
N GLY A 132 15.90 -24.62 -37.76
CA GLY A 132 15.38 -24.76 -39.12
C GLY A 132 14.10 -23.93 -39.34
N GLU A 133 13.41 -24.19 -40.45
CA GLU A 133 12.15 -23.52 -40.73
C GLU A 133 11.08 -23.95 -39.70
N PRO A 134 10.43 -22.96 -39.01
CA PRO A 134 9.43 -23.26 -38.00
C PRO A 134 8.20 -23.95 -38.61
N VAL A 135 7.76 -25.07 -38.02
CA VAL A 135 6.56 -25.79 -38.46
C VAL A 135 5.32 -25.05 -37.96
N ARG A 136 4.59 -24.45 -38.91
CA ARG A 136 3.30 -23.80 -38.64
C ARG A 136 2.18 -24.84 -38.62
N VAL A 137 1.28 -24.72 -37.63
CA VAL A 137 0.13 -25.63 -37.45
C VAL A 137 -1.14 -24.79 -37.23
N GLU A 138 -1.79 -24.38 -38.29
CA GLU A 138 -2.94 -23.48 -38.24
C GLU A 138 -4.14 -24.11 -37.52
N GLU A 139 -4.39 -25.42 -37.71
CA GLU A 139 -5.47 -26.15 -37.02
C GLU A 139 -5.30 -26.08 -35.48
N ALA A 140 -4.08 -26.35 -34.97
CA ALA A 140 -3.77 -26.17 -33.55
C ALA A 140 -3.94 -24.71 -33.13
N GLY A 141 -3.57 -23.76 -33.99
CA GLY A 141 -3.77 -22.32 -33.80
C GLY A 141 -5.24 -21.93 -33.60
N LEU A 142 -6.16 -22.51 -34.36
CA LEU A 142 -7.61 -22.27 -34.17
C LEU A 142 -8.10 -22.82 -32.81
N LEU A 143 -7.66 -24.01 -32.39
CA LEU A 143 -7.99 -24.59 -31.10
C LEU A 143 -7.43 -23.75 -29.96
N MET A 144 -6.16 -23.40 -30.01
CA MET A 144 -5.51 -22.55 -29.01
C MET A 144 -6.17 -21.18 -28.90
N LYS A 145 -6.54 -20.58 -30.03
CA LYS A 145 -7.27 -19.30 -30.04
C LYS A 145 -8.59 -19.44 -29.28
N ALA A 146 -9.40 -20.44 -29.57
CA ALA A 146 -10.68 -20.66 -28.92
C ALA A 146 -10.53 -20.84 -27.39
N GLN A 147 -9.52 -21.56 -26.96
CA GLN A 147 -9.27 -21.88 -25.56
C GLN A 147 -8.63 -20.70 -24.77
N TRP A 148 -7.61 -20.05 -25.35
CA TRP A 148 -6.73 -19.16 -24.60
C TRP A 148 -6.98 -17.66 -24.85
N GLU A 149 -7.65 -17.26 -25.91
CA GLU A 149 -7.92 -15.84 -26.19
C GLU A 149 -8.72 -15.15 -25.06
N PRO A 150 -9.73 -15.78 -24.41
CA PRO A 150 -10.41 -15.17 -23.29
C PRO A 150 -9.49 -14.96 -22.08
N VAL A 151 -8.59 -15.90 -21.80
CA VAL A 151 -7.61 -15.81 -20.72
C VAL A 151 -6.59 -14.71 -20.98
N LEU A 152 -6.04 -14.68 -22.20
CA LEU A 152 -5.12 -13.62 -22.63
C LEU A 152 -5.77 -12.25 -22.53
N ARG A 153 -7.02 -12.09 -22.96
CA ARG A 153 -7.74 -10.81 -22.88
C ARG A 153 -7.89 -10.33 -21.45
N ASN A 154 -8.26 -11.21 -20.52
CA ASN A 154 -8.38 -10.87 -19.10
C ASN A 154 -7.03 -10.42 -18.50
N ILE A 155 -5.93 -11.08 -18.88
CA ILE A 155 -4.58 -10.70 -18.42
C ILE A 155 -4.15 -9.36 -19.03
N LEU A 156 -4.37 -9.15 -20.35
CA LEU A 156 -4.07 -7.89 -21.02
C LEU A 156 -4.86 -6.72 -20.42
N GLU A 157 -6.14 -6.92 -20.11
CA GLU A 157 -6.95 -5.91 -19.43
C GLU A 157 -6.34 -5.54 -18.07
N SER A 158 -5.87 -6.52 -17.30
CA SER A 158 -5.21 -6.30 -16.03
C SER A 158 -3.87 -5.54 -16.14
N LEU A 159 -3.14 -5.71 -17.25
CA LEU A 159 -1.84 -5.09 -17.52
C LEU A 159 -1.92 -3.88 -18.47
N GLN A 160 -3.11 -3.48 -18.88
CA GLN A 160 -3.36 -2.50 -19.94
C GLN A 160 -2.61 -1.18 -19.73
N VAL A 161 -2.62 -0.63 -18.52
CA VAL A 161 -1.92 0.63 -18.21
C VAL A 161 -0.44 0.52 -18.54
N ARG A 162 0.21 -0.59 -18.13
CA ARG A 162 1.64 -0.77 -18.37
C ARG A 162 1.96 -1.05 -19.84
N VAL A 163 1.20 -1.91 -20.49
CA VAL A 163 1.37 -2.23 -21.92
C VAL A 163 1.26 -0.96 -22.77
N ILE A 164 0.19 -0.18 -22.60
CA ILE A 164 -0.05 1.02 -23.39
C ILE A 164 0.97 2.11 -23.06
N ALA A 165 1.34 2.28 -21.79
CA ALA A 165 2.38 3.23 -21.41
C ALA A 165 3.70 2.94 -22.12
N ASP A 166 4.12 1.67 -22.18
CA ASP A 166 5.35 1.27 -22.86
C ASP A 166 5.25 1.39 -24.38
N LEU A 167 4.08 1.09 -24.97
CA LEU A 167 3.88 1.21 -26.42
C LEU A 167 3.86 2.67 -26.91
N LEU A 168 3.27 3.58 -26.14
CA LEU A 168 3.19 5.00 -26.47
C LEU A 168 4.42 5.81 -26.05
N SER A 169 5.23 5.27 -25.14
CA SER A 169 6.48 5.94 -24.74
C SER A 169 7.56 5.75 -25.80
N GLU A 170 8.45 6.73 -25.95
CA GLU A 170 9.62 6.64 -26.83
C GLU A 170 10.79 5.86 -26.17
N ARG A 171 10.49 5.03 -25.17
CA ARG A 171 11.52 4.28 -24.42
C ARG A 171 12.00 3.07 -25.22
N PRO A 172 13.28 2.70 -25.03
CA PRO A 172 13.82 1.52 -25.67
C PRO A 172 13.13 0.24 -25.17
N GLN A 173 13.02 -0.78 -26.02
CA GLN A 173 12.45 -2.08 -25.65
C GLN A 173 13.16 -2.75 -24.46
N SER A 174 14.43 -2.45 -24.25
CA SER A 174 15.20 -2.95 -23.09
C SER A 174 14.66 -2.48 -21.73
N GLU A 175 13.80 -1.46 -21.70
CA GLU A 175 13.07 -0.98 -20.52
C GLU A 175 11.64 -1.54 -20.41
N GLY A 176 11.21 -2.36 -21.38
CA GLY A 176 9.93 -3.05 -21.36
C GLY A 176 9.90 -4.16 -20.32
N PHE A 177 8.71 -4.62 -19.96
CA PHE A 177 8.53 -5.69 -18.99
C PHE A 177 8.20 -7.03 -19.66
N PHE A 178 8.39 -8.10 -18.90
CA PHE A 178 7.95 -9.45 -19.20
C PHE A 178 7.08 -9.99 -18.05
N TYR A 179 5.97 -10.63 -18.40
CA TYR A 179 5.06 -11.29 -17.47
C TYR A 179 4.68 -12.66 -18.00
N ALA A 180 4.62 -13.65 -17.14
CA ALA A 180 4.13 -15.00 -17.45
C ALA A 180 3.14 -15.47 -16.39
N ALA A 181 1.92 -15.80 -16.80
CA ALA A 181 0.96 -16.57 -15.99
C ALA A 181 1.12 -18.06 -16.32
N LEU A 182 1.47 -18.87 -15.34
CA LEU A 182 1.81 -20.27 -15.50
C LEU A 182 0.75 -21.16 -14.83
N ALA A 183 0.32 -22.21 -15.53
CA ALA A 183 -0.51 -23.27 -14.96
C ALA A 183 0.40 -24.43 -14.51
N GLY A 184 0.97 -24.32 -13.31
CA GLY A 184 1.88 -25.30 -12.72
C GLY A 184 1.19 -26.64 -12.41
N ARG A 185 1.93 -27.73 -12.49
CA ARG A 185 1.42 -29.08 -12.22
C ARG A 185 1.28 -29.35 -10.71
N LYS A 186 2.21 -28.84 -9.90
CA LYS A 186 2.24 -29.04 -8.43
C LYS A 186 1.80 -27.81 -7.68
N LEU A 187 2.25 -26.61 -8.10
CA LEU A 187 2.06 -25.36 -7.38
C LEU A 187 0.78 -24.61 -7.77
N GLY A 188 0.01 -25.14 -8.76
CA GLY A 188 -1.17 -24.46 -9.28
C GLY A 188 -0.82 -23.25 -10.13
N ASN A 189 -1.74 -22.28 -10.26
CA ASN A 189 -1.52 -21.09 -11.07
C ASN A 189 -0.67 -20.07 -10.29
N PHE A 190 0.41 -19.59 -10.92
CA PHE A 190 1.29 -18.57 -10.34
C PHE A 190 1.85 -17.64 -11.42
N ASP A 191 2.42 -16.55 -10.98
CA ASP A 191 2.87 -15.45 -11.82
C ASP A 191 4.38 -15.24 -11.70
N CYS A 192 5.05 -15.01 -12.85
CA CYS A 192 6.45 -14.58 -12.92
C CYS A 192 6.51 -13.19 -13.57
N PHE A 193 7.26 -12.29 -12.97
CA PHE A 193 7.49 -10.93 -13.48
C PHE A 193 8.97 -10.67 -13.63
N TYR A 194 9.33 -9.99 -14.72
CA TYR A 194 10.57 -9.27 -14.88
C TYR A 194 10.27 -7.85 -15.33
N ASP A 195 10.68 -6.85 -14.53
CA ASP A 195 10.55 -5.44 -14.87
C ASP A 195 11.87 -4.71 -14.59
N PRO A 196 12.64 -4.31 -15.64
CA PRO A 196 13.92 -3.61 -15.46
C PRO A 196 13.76 -2.25 -14.78
N ARG A 197 12.57 -1.68 -14.74
CA ARG A 197 12.25 -0.43 -14.05
C ARG A 197 11.84 -0.64 -12.59
N GLY A 198 11.68 -1.88 -12.17
CA GLY A 198 11.46 -2.22 -10.77
C GLY A 198 12.77 -2.11 -9.96
N ARG A 199 12.69 -1.82 -8.68
CA ARG A 199 13.85 -1.89 -7.79
C ARG A 199 14.34 -3.34 -7.65
N GLU A 200 13.42 -4.26 -7.51
CA GLU A 200 13.62 -5.70 -7.64
C GLU A 200 12.99 -6.10 -8.97
N GLN A 201 13.81 -6.53 -9.90
CA GLN A 201 13.37 -6.79 -11.26
C GLN A 201 12.64 -8.11 -11.41
N ILE A 202 12.92 -9.08 -10.53
CA ILE A 202 12.32 -10.42 -10.56
C ILE A 202 11.31 -10.52 -9.41
N ILE A 203 10.08 -10.91 -9.75
CA ILE A 203 9.02 -11.23 -8.80
C ILE A 203 8.36 -12.54 -9.22
N VAL A 204 8.21 -13.48 -8.29
CA VAL A 204 7.40 -14.69 -8.47
C VAL A 204 6.44 -14.80 -7.31
N GLY A 205 5.17 -15.10 -7.59
CA GLY A 205 4.16 -15.20 -6.55
C GLY A 205 2.83 -15.74 -7.06
N GLN A 206 1.86 -15.75 -6.18
CA GLN A 206 0.54 -16.30 -6.43
C GLN A 206 -0.57 -15.43 -5.88
N VAL A 207 -1.64 -15.28 -6.64
CA VAL A 207 -2.88 -14.70 -6.13
C VAL A 207 -3.65 -15.77 -5.36
N VAL A 208 -3.93 -15.49 -4.07
CA VAL A 208 -4.64 -16.39 -3.17
C VAL A 208 -5.87 -15.69 -2.60
N PHE A 209 -7.01 -16.38 -2.59
CA PHE A 209 -8.22 -15.93 -1.91
C PHE A 209 -8.42 -16.74 -0.63
N ARG A 210 -8.38 -16.07 0.52
CA ARG A 210 -8.56 -16.68 1.84
C ARG A 210 -9.30 -15.73 2.78
N GLU A 211 -10.21 -16.27 3.60
CA GLU A 211 -10.99 -15.50 4.60
C GLU A 211 -11.64 -14.23 4.03
N ASN A 212 -12.24 -14.33 2.85
CA ASN A 212 -12.87 -13.22 2.13
C ASN A 212 -11.92 -12.06 1.78
N ARG A 213 -10.62 -12.34 1.69
CA ARG A 213 -9.56 -11.40 1.29
C ARG A 213 -8.76 -11.99 0.14
N THR A 214 -8.28 -11.12 -0.73
CA THR A 214 -7.37 -11.50 -1.81
C THR A 214 -5.96 -11.06 -1.43
N PHE A 215 -5.00 -11.98 -1.56
CA PHE A 215 -3.59 -11.76 -1.31
C PHE A 215 -2.82 -11.96 -2.60
N PHE A 216 -1.68 -11.28 -2.74
CA PHE A 216 -0.61 -11.68 -3.63
C PHE A 216 0.53 -12.18 -2.74
N ASP A 217 0.68 -13.50 -2.64
CA ASP A 217 1.76 -14.12 -1.88
C ASP A 217 3.06 -14.04 -2.70
N TYR A 218 3.98 -13.20 -2.28
CA TYR A 218 5.32 -13.06 -2.89
C TYR A 218 6.18 -14.26 -2.49
N TRP A 219 6.34 -15.22 -3.39
CA TRP A 219 7.22 -16.36 -3.15
C TRP A 219 8.68 -15.95 -3.11
N THR A 220 9.09 -15.06 -4.01
CA THR A 220 10.40 -14.44 -4.02
C THR A 220 10.39 -13.11 -4.80
N SER A 221 11.25 -12.19 -4.41
CA SER A 221 11.46 -10.91 -5.11
C SER A 221 12.88 -10.44 -4.89
N PHE A 222 13.63 -10.17 -5.98
CA PHE A 222 15.05 -9.81 -5.86
C PHE A 222 15.58 -9.07 -7.09
N VAL A 223 16.76 -8.48 -6.90
CA VAL A 223 17.50 -7.77 -7.96
C VAL A 223 18.02 -8.78 -8.99
N ALA A 224 17.68 -8.57 -10.27
CA ALA A 224 18.08 -9.43 -11.38
C ALA A 224 19.61 -9.47 -11.58
N ARG A 225 20.08 -10.53 -12.23
CA ARG A 225 21.51 -10.85 -12.37
C ARG A 225 22.35 -9.71 -12.94
N SER A 226 21.88 -9.05 -13.99
CA SER A 226 22.60 -7.93 -14.63
C SER A 226 22.70 -6.70 -13.71
N PHE A 227 21.73 -6.47 -12.85
CA PHE A 227 21.67 -5.34 -11.93
C PHE A 227 22.44 -5.58 -10.61
N ARG A 228 22.73 -6.82 -10.23
CA ARG A 228 23.44 -7.11 -8.96
C ARG A 228 24.86 -6.53 -8.88
N ARG A 229 25.55 -6.39 -10.01
CA ARG A 229 26.89 -5.79 -10.04
C ARG A 229 26.88 -4.26 -10.00
N ARG A 230 25.77 -3.66 -10.42
CA ARG A 230 25.50 -2.23 -10.37
C ARG A 230 24.08 -2.06 -9.87
N PRO A 231 23.86 -2.09 -8.54
CA PRO A 231 22.53 -1.85 -8.02
C PRO A 231 22.00 -0.56 -8.62
N PRO A 232 20.75 -0.53 -9.08
CA PRO A 232 20.18 0.69 -9.64
C PRO A 232 20.33 1.78 -8.60
N ALA A 233 20.91 2.90 -9.00
CA ALA A 233 20.71 4.15 -8.30
C ALA A 233 19.20 4.33 -8.11
N GLU A 234 18.77 5.10 -7.11
CA GLU A 234 17.34 5.42 -6.94
C GLU A 234 16.75 5.73 -8.32
N ILE A 235 15.74 4.95 -8.75
CA ILE A 235 15.09 5.20 -10.02
C ILE A 235 14.33 6.51 -9.82
N PRO A 236 14.74 7.61 -10.50
CA PRO A 236 14.05 8.87 -10.32
C PRO A 236 12.60 8.71 -10.82
N PRO A 237 11.64 9.39 -10.19
CA PRO A 237 10.28 9.39 -10.68
C PRO A 237 10.22 9.99 -12.09
N ASP A 238 9.31 9.53 -12.93
CA ASP A 238 9.13 10.04 -14.28
C ASP A 238 8.84 11.56 -14.31
N TYR A 239 8.18 12.05 -13.25
CA TYR A 239 7.87 13.45 -13.04
C TYR A 239 7.71 13.77 -11.55
N VAL A 240 7.76 15.04 -11.18
CA VAL A 240 7.56 15.54 -9.82
C VAL A 240 6.33 16.44 -9.79
N ILE A 241 5.56 16.39 -8.71
CA ILE A 241 4.44 17.30 -8.45
C ILE A 241 4.86 18.19 -7.28
N SER A 242 4.89 19.49 -7.51
CA SER A 242 5.37 20.49 -6.53
C SER A 242 4.23 21.18 -5.78
N HIS A 243 3.05 21.29 -6.41
CA HIS A 243 1.93 22.05 -5.88
C HIS A 243 0.59 21.50 -6.35
N TYR A 244 -0.39 21.53 -5.45
CA TYR A 244 -1.79 21.19 -5.72
C TYR A 244 -2.71 22.34 -5.33
N ARG A 245 -3.68 22.64 -6.19
CA ARG A 245 -4.88 23.42 -5.86
C ARG A 245 -6.09 22.52 -6.07
N ILE A 246 -6.82 22.22 -4.98
CA ILE A 246 -7.91 21.25 -4.98
C ILE A 246 -9.19 21.92 -4.51
N GLN A 247 -10.23 21.87 -5.35
CA GLN A 247 -11.56 22.34 -5.06
C GLN A 247 -12.51 21.14 -4.98
N ALA A 248 -12.99 20.83 -3.79
CA ALA A 248 -13.80 19.67 -3.51
C ALA A 248 -15.20 20.08 -3.04
N THR A 249 -16.24 19.58 -3.69
CA THR A 249 -17.64 19.74 -3.29
C THR A 249 -18.20 18.40 -2.84
N LEU A 250 -18.62 18.31 -1.58
CA LEU A 250 -19.34 17.16 -1.06
C LEU A 250 -20.84 17.40 -1.24
N GLU A 251 -21.45 16.63 -2.11
CA GLU A 251 -22.90 16.69 -2.33
C GLU A 251 -23.67 16.05 -1.16
N PRO A 252 -24.99 16.39 -0.99
CA PRO A 252 -25.79 15.83 0.09
C PRO A 252 -25.92 14.30 0.08
N ASP A 253 -25.70 13.65 -1.07
CA ASP A 253 -25.66 12.19 -1.23
C ASP A 253 -24.29 11.57 -0.89
N LEU A 254 -23.38 12.36 -0.31
CA LEU A 254 -21.99 12.01 0.02
C LEU A 254 -21.07 11.75 -1.18
N LYS A 255 -21.51 12.07 -2.38
CA LYS A 255 -20.66 12.03 -3.56
C LYS A 255 -19.72 13.23 -3.56
N LEU A 256 -18.44 13.00 -3.75
CA LEU A 256 -17.42 14.02 -3.86
C LEU A 256 -17.20 14.39 -5.34
N ARG A 257 -17.30 15.67 -5.68
CA ARG A 257 -16.88 16.24 -6.97
C ARG A 257 -15.69 17.13 -6.77
N VAL A 258 -14.65 16.92 -7.57
CA VAL A 258 -13.35 17.55 -7.35
C VAL A 258 -12.78 18.10 -8.64
N VAL A 259 -12.21 19.30 -8.54
CA VAL A 259 -11.29 19.86 -9.54
C VAL A 259 -9.91 19.96 -8.89
N THR A 260 -8.96 19.20 -9.41
CA THR A 260 -7.57 19.20 -8.95
C THR A 260 -6.68 19.83 -10.02
N ARG A 261 -5.94 20.87 -9.68
CA ARG A 261 -4.86 21.43 -10.51
C ARG A 261 -3.54 21.09 -9.85
N ALA A 262 -2.67 20.40 -10.61
CA ALA A 262 -1.35 19.99 -10.15
C ALA A 262 -0.25 20.62 -11.03
N ARG A 263 0.82 21.10 -10.40
CA ARG A 263 2.04 21.53 -11.12
C ARG A 263 2.97 20.35 -11.27
N VAL A 264 3.08 19.87 -12.52
CA VAL A 264 3.80 18.64 -12.87
C VAL A 264 5.04 19.01 -13.68
N THR A 265 6.22 18.49 -13.29
CA THR A 265 7.49 18.67 -13.98
C THR A 265 8.04 17.32 -14.41
N PRO A 266 7.93 16.91 -15.69
CA PRO A 266 8.57 15.71 -16.21
C PRO A 266 10.09 15.77 -16.07
N GLN A 267 10.74 14.66 -15.72
CA GLN A 267 12.21 14.61 -15.60
C GLN A 267 12.92 14.47 -16.96
N GLY A 268 12.23 13.93 -17.94
CA GLY A 268 12.63 13.82 -19.36
C GLY A 268 11.44 14.10 -20.27
N PRO A 269 11.61 14.04 -21.60
CA PRO A 269 10.49 14.12 -22.54
C PRO A 269 9.44 13.07 -22.20
N ALA A 270 8.16 13.46 -22.13
CA ALA A 270 7.09 12.57 -21.72
C ALA A 270 5.93 12.58 -22.71
N ARG A 271 5.64 11.43 -23.32
CA ARG A 271 4.48 11.19 -24.17
C ARG A 271 3.30 10.71 -23.34
N VAL A 272 3.55 10.08 -22.20
CA VAL A 272 2.55 9.47 -21.32
C VAL A 272 2.88 9.80 -19.87
N LEU A 273 1.87 10.13 -19.09
CA LEU A 273 1.96 10.29 -17.64
C LEU A 273 1.09 9.22 -16.96
N VAL A 274 1.63 8.56 -15.94
CA VAL A 274 0.92 7.56 -15.15
C VAL A 274 0.59 8.14 -13.79
N PHE A 275 -0.69 8.32 -13.48
CA PHE A 275 -1.17 8.77 -12.18
C PHE A 275 -1.85 7.64 -11.42
N GLN A 276 -2.06 7.87 -10.13
CA GLN A 276 -2.82 7.00 -9.24
C GLN A 276 -3.98 7.77 -8.62
N ILE A 277 -5.08 7.05 -8.37
CA ILE A 277 -6.25 7.57 -7.66
C ILE A 277 -6.97 6.42 -6.96
N SER A 278 -7.81 6.71 -5.96
CA SER A 278 -8.67 5.69 -5.35
C SER A 278 -9.54 5.01 -6.42
N PRO A 279 -9.72 3.69 -6.39
CA PRO A 279 -10.63 2.99 -7.31
C PRO A 279 -12.11 3.42 -7.13
N ARG A 280 -12.42 4.13 -6.02
CA ARG A 280 -13.75 4.74 -5.81
C ARG A 280 -13.92 6.11 -6.48
N MET A 281 -12.89 6.61 -7.15
CA MET A 281 -12.89 7.89 -7.86
C MET A 281 -12.76 7.65 -9.35
N THR A 282 -13.57 8.33 -10.15
CA THR A 282 -13.52 8.30 -11.62
C THR A 282 -13.04 9.64 -12.16
N VAL A 283 -12.00 9.62 -12.98
CA VAL A 283 -11.50 10.79 -13.70
C VAL A 283 -12.35 10.99 -14.95
N ARG A 284 -12.98 12.16 -15.07
CA ARG A 284 -13.89 12.49 -16.18
C ARG A 284 -13.22 13.28 -17.30
N GLU A 285 -12.30 14.16 -16.92
CA GLU A 285 -11.64 15.07 -17.85
C GLU A 285 -10.24 15.41 -17.32
N VAL A 286 -9.27 15.51 -18.23
CA VAL A 286 -7.95 16.05 -17.95
C VAL A 286 -7.59 17.08 -18.98
N ARG A 287 -7.00 18.21 -18.52
CA ARG A 287 -6.44 19.26 -19.37
C ARG A 287 -5.02 19.54 -18.96
N ILE A 288 -4.13 19.73 -19.93
CA ILE A 288 -2.75 20.12 -19.71
C ILE A 288 -2.55 21.48 -20.36
N GLN A 289 -2.20 22.50 -19.57
CA GLN A 289 -2.12 23.90 -20.03
C GLN A 289 -3.42 24.36 -20.76
N GLY A 290 -4.57 23.88 -20.29
CA GLY A 290 -5.89 24.18 -20.89
C GLY A 290 -6.25 23.30 -22.10
N GLU A 291 -5.31 22.61 -22.74
CA GLU A 291 -5.58 21.67 -23.85
C GLU A 291 -6.10 20.33 -23.32
N PRO A 292 -7.12 19.71 -23.93
CA PRO A 292 -7.62 18.41 -23.50
C PRO A 292 -6.57 17.32 -23.69
N ALA A 293 -6.51 16.37 -22.76
CA ALA A 293 -5.65 15.18 -22.82
C ALA A 293 -6.52 13.92 -22.82
N GLU A 294 -6.03 12.86 -23.47
CA GLU A 294 -6.70 11.55 -23.45
C GLU A 294 -6.46 10.84 -22.12
N ILE A 295 -7.46 10.05 -21.66
CA ILE A 295 -7.44 9.36 -20.37
C ILE A 295 -7.78 7.89 -20.56
N LEU A 296 -7.06 7.01 -19.87
CA LEU A 296 -7.44 5.61 -19.70
C LEU A 296 -7.36 5.23 -18.22
N GLN A 297 -8.51 4.92 -17.63
CA GLN A 297 -8.64 4.47 -16.24
C GLN A 297 -9.31 3.10 -16.20
N PRO A 298 -8.57 2.00 -16.40
CA PRO A 298 -9.12 0.66 -16.33
C PRO A 298 -9.21 0.17 -14.87
N GLU A 299 -10.12 -0.75 -14.62
CA GLU A 299 -10.10 -1.54 -13.38
C GLU A 299 -9.04 -2.64 -13.50
N SER A 300 -8.10 -2.70 -12.55
CA SER A 300 -7.07 -3.74 -12.53
C SER A 300 -6.91 -4.28 -11.11
N LEU A 301 -7.47 -5.45 -10.86
CA LEU A 301 -7.32 -6.13 -9.56
C LEU A 301 -5.89 -6.67 -9.37
N ARG A 302 -5.33 -7.35 -10.38
CA ARG A 302 -4.03 -8.03 -10.30
C ARG A 302 -2.88 -7.06 -10.02
N VAL A 303 -2.76 -6.00 -10.79
CA VAL A 303 -1.70 -4.99 -10.61
C VAL A 303 -1.86 -4.23 -9.29
N ASN A 304 -3.10 -3.95 -8.89
CA ASN A 304 -3.37 -3.29 -7.61
C ASN A 304 -2.98 -4.20 -6.41
N LEU A 305 -3.22 -5.50 -6.50
CA LEU A 305 -2.76 -6.47 -5.48
C LEU A 305 -1.23 -6.52 -5.39
N MET A 306 -0.54 -6.52 -6.52
CA MET A 306 0.92 -6.52 -6.57
C MET A 306 1.55 -5.23 -6.05
N ARG A 307 0.88 -4.07 -6.17
CA ARG A 307 1.36 -2.80 -5.59
C ARG A 307 1.14 -2.72 -4.10
N GLY A 308 0.08 -3.34 -3.59
CA GLY A 308 -0.25 -3.35 -2.16
C GLY A 308 -0.75 -2.02 -1.57
N ASP A 309 -0.84 -0.95 -2.38
CA ASP A 309 -1.28 0.39 -1.94
C ASP A 309 -2.81 0.61 -2.08
N GLY A 310 -3.50 -0.29 -2.77
CA GLY A 310 -4.94 -0.22 -3.00
C GLY A 310 -5.41 0.88 -3.96
N ASN A 311 -4.48 1.57 -4.65
CA ASN A 311 -4.78 2.60 -5.62
C ASN A 311 -4.87 2.05 -7.04
N ALA A 312 -5.73 2.67 -7.86
CA ALA A 312 -5.82 2.39 -9.29
C ALA A 312 -4.90 3.32 -10.08
N ALA A 313 -4.10 2.74 -10.99
CA ALA A 313 -3.31 3.53 -11.92
C ALA A 313 -4.16 3.92 -13.14
N PHE A 314 -3.93 5.12 -13.67
CA PHE A 314 -4.52 5.57 -14.91
C PHE A 314 -3.53 6.34 -15.77
N LEU A 315 -3.74 6.34 -17.08
CA LEU A 315 -2.90 7.03 -18.06
C LEU A 315 -3.50 8.37 -18.44
N VAL A 316 -2.61 9.33 -18.65
CA VAL A 316 -2.89 10.61 -19.28
C VAL A 316 -1.93 10.79 -20.46
N VAL A 317 -2.49 10.98 -21.66
CA VAL A 317 -1.71 11.22 -22.88
C VAL A 317 -1.98 12.64 -23.34
N PRO A 318 -1.00 13.53 -23.25
CA PRO A 318 -1.12 14.92 -23.73
C PRO A 318 -1.26 14.97 -25.26
N ALA A 319 -1.93 16.00 -25.78
CA ALA A 319 -2.08 16.23 -27.20
C ALA A 319 -0.72 16.34 -27.93
N ARG A 320 0.30 16.82 -27.24
CA ARG A 320 1.69 16.88 -27.69
C ARG A 320 2.63 16.37 -26.61
N PRO A 321 3.77 15.73 -26.97
CA PRO A 321 4.77 15.32 -25.99
C PRO A 321 5.21 16.50 -25.12
N LEU A 322 5.35 16.26 -23.81
CA LEU A 322 5.81 17.25 -22.87
C LEU A 322 7.36 17.33 -22.88
N GLU A 323 7.88 18.54 -22.79
CA GLU A 323 9.32 18.76 -22.66
C GLU A 323 9.79 18.42 -21.25
N GLY A 324 10.94 17.76 -21.16
CA GLY A 324 11.55 17.47 -19.86
C GLY A 324 11.96 18.74 -19.12
N ARG A 325 11.87 18.73 -17.80
CA ARG A 325 12.27 19.82 -16.88
C ARG A 325 11.47 21.13 -17.06
N ARG A 326 10.35 21.09 -17.75
CA ARG A 326 9.41 22.21 -17.85
C ARG A 326 8.19 21.93 -16.99
N GLU A 327 7.73 22.93 -16.25
CA GLU A 327 6.53 22.82 -15.42
C GLU A 327 5.26 22.99 -16.26
N TYR A 328 4.28 22.12 -16.03
CA TYR A 328 2.96 22.12 -16.65
C TYR A 328 1.87 22.12 -15.60
N GLU A 329 0.80 22.89 -15.82
CA GLU A 329 -0.43 22.77 -15.05
C GLU A 329 -1.29 21.65 -15.66
N VAL A 330 -1.65 20.67 -14.82
CA VAL A 330 -2.55 19.57 -15.17
C VAL A 330 -3.82 19.71 -14.34
N GLU A 331 -4.94 19.97 -14.99
CA GLU A 331 -6.27 20.03 -14.37
C GLU A 331 -6.99 18.71 -14.57
N PHE A 332 -7.49 18.14 -13.46
CA PHE A 332 -8.31 16.93 -13.43
C PHE A 332 -9.70 17.27 -12.92
N ARG A 333 -10.74 16.78 -13.60
CA ARG A 333 -12.12 16.75 -13.11
C ARG A 333 -12.48 15.32 -12.77
N HIS A 334 -12.76 15.05 -11.52
CA HIS A 334 -13.03 13.69 -11.05
C HIS A 334 -14.11 13.69 -9.98
N GLU A 335 -14.73 12.53 -9.79
CA GLU A 335 -15.83 12.37 -8.84
C GLU A 335 -15.89 10.95 -8.31
N GLY A 336 -16.48 10.76 -7.12
CA GLY A 336 -16.66 9.42 -6.56
C GLY A 336 -17.20 9.40 -5.15
N ALA A 337 -17.40 8.19 -4.62
CA ALA A 337 -17.97 7.93 -3.31
C ALA A 337 -16.87 7.46 -2.34
N VAL A 338 -16.01 8.37 -1.90
CA VAL A 338 -14.92 8.06 -0.94
C VAL A 338 -15.35 8.21 0.52
N VAL A 339 -16.49 8.85 0.77
CA VAL A 339 -17.08 8.99 2.10
C VAL A 339 -17.98 7.79 2.37
N SER A 340 -17.75 7.09 3.46
CA SER A 340 -18.56 5.97 3.93
C SER A 340 -19.28 6.35 5.21
N GLU A 341 -20.49 5.83 5.44
CA GLU A 341 -21.23 6.00 6.68
C GLU A 341 -21.20 4.72 7.51
N ALA A 342 -20.79 4.84 8.77
CA ALA A 342 -20.78 3.75 9.74
C ALA A 342 -22.08 3.65 10.58
N GLY A 343 -23.15 4.33 10.12
CA GLY A 343 -24.43 4.47 10.78
C GLY A 343 -24.51 5.72 11.65
N HIS A 344 -25.73 6.24 11.82
CA HIS A 344 -26.06 7.41 12.67
C HIS A 344 -25.28 8.69 12.28
N ARG A 345 -25.03 8.90 11.00
CA ARG A 345 -24.28 10.04 10.46
C ARG A 345 -22.83 10.12 10.99
N VAL A 346 -22.24 8.97 11.32
CA VAL A 346 -20.80 8.83 11.56
C VAL A 346 -20.13 8.50 10.24
N TYR A 347 -19.28 9.39 9.77
CA TYR A 347 -18.65 9.27 8.45
C TYR A 347 -17.17 8.94 8.55
N TYR A 348 -16.65 8.37 7.46
CA TYR A 348 -15.25 8.01 7.32
C TYR A 348 -14.78 8.15 5.88
N VAL A 349 -13.71 8.92 5.66
CA VAL A 349 -13.05 9.05 4.36
C VAL A 349 -11.90 8.07 4.26
N GLY A 350 -12.18 6.90 3.65
CA GLY A 350 -11.22 5.80 3.58
C GLY A 350 -10.15 5.91 2.49
N ALA A 351 -10.30 6.87 1.57
CA ALA A 351 -9.37 7.06 0.44
C ALA A 351 -8.01 7.68 0.85
N ARG A 352 -7.87 8.08 2.11
CA ARG A 352 -6.65 8.70 2.66
C ARG A 352 -6.18 9.88 1.79
N GLY A 353 -4.95 9.82 1.24
CA GLY A 353 -4.41 10.81 0.33
C GLY A 353 -4.63 10.51 -1.16
N SER A 354 -5.43 9.53 -1.52
CA SER A 354 -5.71 9.14 -2.92
C SER A 354 -7.10 9.51 -3.42
N TRP A 355 -7.82 10.39 -2.72
CA TRP A 355 -9.07 10.97 -3.19
C TRP A 355 -8.89 11.97 -4.34
N TYR A 356 -7.65 12.32 -4.66
CA TYR A 356 -7.22 13.14 -5.79
C TYR A 356 -6.07 12.46 -6.54
N PRO A 357 -5.84 12.79 -7.85
CA PRO A 357 -4.75 12.22 -8.64
C PRO A 357 -3.38 12.53 -8.04
N ASN A 358 -2.55 11.50 -7.92
CA ASN A 358 -1.17 11.61 -7.42
C ASN A 358 -0.25 10.62 -8.15
N ALA A 359 1.05 10.69 -7.91
CA ALA A 359 2.07 9.80 -8.48
C ALA A 359 2.90 9.13 -7.39
N GLY A 360 2.22 8.65 -6.36
CA GLY A 360 2.85 8.29 -5.12
C GLY A 360 2.94 9.49 -4.17
N LEU A 361 3.51 9.30 -3.00
CA LEU A 361 3.48 10.30 -1.93
C LEU A 361 4.68 11.27 -2.06
N HIS A 362 4.62 12.19 -3.01
CA HIS A 362 5.60 13.28 -3.16
C HIS A 362 5.34 14.42 -2.16
N PHE A 363 6.38 15.14 -1.79
CA PHE A 363 6.24 16.36 -1.01
C PHE A 363 5.77 17.51 -1.90
N ALA A 364 4.59 18.06 -1.60
CA ALA A 364 3.98 19.16 -2.34
C ALA A 364 3.31 20.15 -1.38
N ARG A 365 3.04 21.37 -1.85
CA ARG A 365 2.20 22.36 -1.18
C ARG A 365 0.76 22.22 -1.63
N TYR A 366 -0.18 22.64 -0.78
CA TYR A 366 -1.60 22.47 -1.07
C TYR A 366 -2.39 23.74 -0.76
N GLU A 367 -3.25 24.12 -1.70
CA GLU A 367 -4.36 25.04 -1.55
C GLU A 367 -5.65 24.20 -1.65
N LEU A 368 -6.45 24.18 -0.60
CA LEU A 368 -7.63 23.32 -0.50
C LEU A 368 -8.87 24.18 -0.30
N THR A 369 -9.88 24.00 -1.14
CA THR A 369 -11.20 24.59 -0.97
C THR A 369 -12.22 23.47 -0.84
N PHE A 370 -12.93 23.43 0.28
CA PHE A 370 -14.01 22.48 0.54
C PHE A 370 -15.35 23.18 0.60
N ARG A 371 -16.32 22.71 -0.18
CA ARG A 371 -17.73 23.12 -0.12
C ARG A 371 -18.56 21.92 0.32
N TYR A 372 -19.26 22.04 1.45
CA TYR A 372 -19.97 20.91 2.09
C TYR A 372 -21.24 21.40 2.82
N PRO A 373 -22.21 20.50 3.14
CA PRO A 373 -23.40 20.84 3.92
C PRO A 373 -23.05 21.47 5.26
N LYS A 374 -23.62 22.63 5.59
CA LYS A 374 -23.23 23.45 6.75
C LYS A 374 -23.49 22.81 8.12
N GLU A 375 -24.35 21.80 8.17
CA GLU A 375 -24.62 21.04 9.39
C GLU A 375 -23.48 20.09 9.78
N LEU A 376 -22.51 19.88 8.89
CA LEU A 376 -21.34 19.04 9.13
C LEU A 376 -20.14 19.91 9.55
N ASN A 377 -19.23 19.30 10.29
CA ASN A 377 -17.93 19.86 10.59
C ASN A 377 -16.88 19.18 9.68
N LEU A 378 -16.06 19.98 9.02
CA LEU A 378 -14.91 19.51 8.25
C LEU A 378 -13.67 19.48 9.15
N VAL A 379 -12.96 18.37 9.10
CA VAL A 379 -11.67 18.14 9.75
C VAL A 379 -10.64 17.80 8.67
N ALA A 380 -9.70 18.69 8.42
CA ALA A 380 -8.69 18.52 7.37
C ALA A 380 -7.36 19.13 7.82
N ASN A 381 -6.26 18.68 7.20
CA ASN A 381 -4.96 19.29 7.42
C ASN A 381 -4.86 20.69 6.77
N GLY A 382 -3.86 21.46 7.19
CA GLY A 382 -3.65 22.85 6.76
C GLY A 382 -4.32 23.90 7.64
N GLU A 383 -3.84 25.11 7.55
CA GLU A 383 -4.37 26.27 8.28
C GLU A 383 -5.61 26.80 7.58
N VAL A 384 -6.65 27.17 8.34
CA VAL A 384 -7.86 27.79 7.80
C VAL A 384 -7.53 29.22 7.40
N VAL A 385 -7.71 29.54 6.13
CA VAL A 385 -7.55 30.88 5.55
C VAL A 385 -8.89 31.62 5.55
N GLU A 386 -9.94 30.93 5.13
CA GLU A 386 -11.29 31.45 5.07
C GLU A 386 -12.31 30.37 5.44
N ASP A 387 -13.40 30.78 6.08
CA ASP A 387 -14.48 29.87 6.49
C ASP A 387 -15.81 30.65 6.45
N LEU A 388 -16.63 30.38 5.43
CA LEU A 388 -17.84 31.15 5.12
C LEU A 388 -19.06 30.22 5.02
N GLU A 389 -20.22 30.74 5.40
CA GLU A 389 -21.52 30.11 5.12
C GLU A 389 -22.12 30.70 3.83
N ASP A 390 -22.52 29.81 2.91
CA ASP A 390 -23.17 30.12 1.64
C ASP A 390 -24.50 29.35 1.54
N GLY A 391 -25.55 29.92 2.07
CA GLY A 391 -26.88 29.32 2.13
C GLY A 391 -26.89 27.98 2.90
N PRO A 392 -27.17 26.83 2.25
CA PRO A 392 -27.13 25.52 2.89
C PRO A 392 -25.71 24.94 2.99
N TRP A 393 -24.72 25.64 2.45
CA TRP A 393 -23.34 25.20 2.36
C TRP A 393 -22.44 25.95 3.32
N ARG A 394 -21.32 25.32 3.62
CA ARG A 394 -20.13 25.93 4.21
C ARG A 394 -18.97 25.79 3.25
N VAL A 395 -18.22 26.86 3.07
CA VAL A 395 -17.00 26.88 2.23
C VAL A 395 -15.82 27.18 3.12
N THR A 396 -14.84 26.28 3.12
CA THR A 396 -13.63 26.44 3.93
C THR A 396 -12.41 26.40 3.01
N GLU A 397 -11.59 27.43 3.07
CA GLU A 397 -10.30 27.46 2.39
C GLU A 397 -9.16 27.15 3.37
N ARG A 398 -8.23 26.30 2.95
CA ARG A 398 -7.09 25.89 3.76
C ARG A 398 -5.79 25.96 2.96
N LEU A 399 -4.73 26.34 3.65
CA LEU A 399 -3.38 26.44 3.08
C LEU A 399 -2.42 25.49 3.81
N ILE A 400 -1.65 24.72 3.05
CA ILE A 400 -0.50 23.98 3.53
C ILE A 400 0.74 24.52 2.80
N ASP A 401 1.37 25.51 3.40
CA ASP A 401 2.52 26.22 2.81
C ASP A 401 3.83 25.42 2.92
N THR A 402 3.93 24.53 3.91
CA THR A 402 5.03 23.58 4.04
C THR A 402 4.79 22.39 3.12
N ALA A 403 5.82 21.95 2.37
CA ALA A 403 5.70 20.78 1.54
C ALA A 403 5.45 19.52 2.39
N VAL A 404 4.31 18.86 2.15
CA VAL A 404 3.89 17.63 2.84
C VAL A 404 3.53 16.55 1.83
N ARG A 405 3.44 15.28 2.28
CA ARG A 405 3.24 14.14 1.37
C ARG A 405 1.82 13.99 0.86
N LEU A 406 0.82 14.48 1.61
CA LEU A 406 -0.58 14.34 1.23
C LEU A 406 -1.49 15.34 1.93
N ALA A 407 -2.65 15.57 1.32
CA ALA A 407 -3.80 16.23 1.90
C ALA A 407 -4.88 15.19 2.21
N ALA A 408 -5.45 15.26 3.41
CA ALA A 408 -6.53 14.38 3.86
C ALA A 408 -7.62 15.18 4.60
N PHE A 409 -8.82 14.63 4.65
CA PHE A 409 -9.94 15.22 5.36
C PHE A 409 -10.89 14.15 5.87
N ASN A 410 -11.66 14.50 6.89
CA ASN A 410 -12.86 13.79 7.33
C ASN A 410 -13.97 14.79 7.63
N LEU A 411 -15.17 14.32 7.86
CA LEU A 411 -16.32 15.19 8.16
C LEU A 411 -17.33 14.41 9.02
N GLY A 412 -18.16 15.15 9.76
CA GLY A 412 -19.16 14.55 10.63
C GLY A 412 -19.86 15.58 11.53
N GLU A 413 -20.69 15.08 12.43
CA GLU A 413 -21.28 15.86 13.51
C GLU A 413 -20.40 15.69 14.76
N TYR A 414 -19.61 16.74 15.08
CA TYR A 414 -18.58 16.62 16.11
C TYR A 414 -18.81 17.54 17.32
N ALA A 415 -18.38 17.06 18.49
CA ALA A 415 -17.92 17.91 19.59
C ALA A 415 -16.44 18.22 19.36
N ARG A 416 -15.96 19.39 19.85
CA ARG A 416 -14.59 19.87 19.62
C ARG A 416 -13.96 20.36 20.91
N GLU A 417 -12.68 20.05 21.08
CA GLU A 417 -11.81 20.60 22.10
C GLU A 417 -10.56 21.20 21.42
N ARG A 418 -10.08 22.35 21.92
CA ARG A 418 -8.90 23.03 21.37
C ARG A 418 -7.93 23.39 22.49
N ILE A 419 -6.68 22.97 22.34
CA ILE A 419 -5.60 23.24 23.28
C ILE A 419 -4.43 23.85 22.54
N SER A 420 -3.96 25.00 23.02
CA SER A 420 -2.74 25.65 22.52
C SER A 420 -1.64 25.52 23.55
N ARG A 421 -0.45 25.09 23.12
CA ARG A 421 0.75 24.98 23.95
C ARG A 421 1.96 25.51 23.18
N GLY A 422 2.56 26.59 23.70
CA GLY A 422 3.66 27.25 23.00
C GLY A 422 3.25 27.67 21.59
N ASN A 423 3.95 27.14 20.58
CA ASN A 423 3.71 27.44 19.17
C ASN A 423 2.79 26.42 18.46
N PHE A 424 2.18 25.48 19.20
CA PHE A 424 1.35 24.41 18.63
C PHE A 424 -0.10 24.55 19.08
N THR A 425 -1.01 24.22 18.18
CA THR A 425 -2.43 24.07 18.47
C THR A 425 -2.86 22.64 18.16
N VAL A 426 -3.56 22.01 19.09
CA VAL A 426 -4.18 20.70 18.92
C VAL A 426 -5.68 20.87 18.95
N GLU A 427 -6.36 20.45 17.90
CA GLU A 427 -7.81 20.47 17.77
C GLU A 427 -8.33 19.04 17.68
N VAL A 428 -9.05 18.60 18.68
CA VAL A 428 -9.57 17.23 18.75
C VAL A 428 -11.07 17.24 18.59
N TYR A 429 -11.56 16.42 17.71
CA TYR A 429 -12.97 16.24 17.43
C TYR A 429 -13.41 14.85 17.93
N ALA A 430 -14.62 14.72 18.43
CA ALA A 430 -15.27 13.50 18.81
C ALA A 430 -16.66 13.39 18.19
N ASN A 431 -17.10 12.21 17.79
CA ASN A 431 -18.45 12.01 17.26
C ASN A 431 -19.50 12.40 18.32
N ARG A 432 -20.57 13.06 17.90
CA ARG A 432 -21.73 13.30 18.75
C ARG A 432 -22.63 12.07 18.89
N ARG A 433 -22.52 11.14 17.98
CA ARG A 433 -23.28 9.91 17.93
C ARG A 433 -22.35 8.71 17.83
N LEU A 434 -22.77 7.57 18.39
CA LEU A 434 -22.01 6.34 18.35
C LEU A 434 -22.25 5.62 17.02
N GLU A 435 -21.19 5.13 16.38
CA GLU A 435 -21.31 4.27 15.20
C GLU A 435 -22.06 2.96 15.52
N ARG A 436 -22.80 2.44 14.53
CA ARG A 436 -23.65 1.25 14.70
C ARG A 436 -22.88 0.02 15.24
N GLY A 437 -21.62 -0.14 14.84
CA GLY A 437 -20.77 -1.26 15.26
C GLY A 437 -20.42 -1.28 16.74
N LEU A 438 -20.54 -0.13 17.44
CA LEU A 438 -20.27 0.00 18.88
C LEU A 438 -21.54 0.08 19.73
N GLU A 439 -22.73 0.04 19.13
CA GLU A 439 -23.98 0.02 19.89
C GLU A 439 -24.07 -1.24 20.75
N PRO A 440 -24.45 -1.09 22.03
CA PRO A 440 -24.67 -2.23 22.91
C PRO A 440 -25.81 -3.10 22.37
N ARG A 441 -25.61 -4.41 22.35
CA ARG A 441 -26.68 -5.34 22.01
C ARG A 441 -27.59 -5.55 23.23
N PRO A 442 -28.92 -5.59 23.06
CA PRO A 442 -29.84 -5.93 24.14
C PRO A 442 -29.43 -7.26 24.78
N GLN A 443 -29.29 -7.28 26.08
CA GLN A 443 -29.02 -8.49 26.84
C GLN A 443 -30.36 -9.07 27.32
N GLN A 444 -30.60 -10.35 27.09
CA GLN A 444 -31.74 -11.06 27.68
C GLN A 444 -31.37 -11.47 29.09
N VAL A 445 -31.99 -10.88 30.09
CA VAL A 445 -31.85 -11.29 31.48
C VAL A 445 -33.02 -12.21 31.80
N LEU A 446 -32.69 -13.40 32.25
CA LEU A 446 -33.70 -14.37 32.71
C LEU A 446 -34.09 -13.98 34.13
N ILE A 447 -35.28 -13.41 34.29
CA ILE A 447 -35.84 -13.16 35.63
C ILE A 447 -36.47 -14.44 36.12
N VAL A 448 -35.84 -15.05 37.13
CA VAL A 448 -36.42 -16.15 37.89
C VAL A 448 -37.30 -15.53 38.98
N PRO A 449 -38.63 -15.73 38.97
CA PRO A 449 -39.48 -15.22 40.04
C PRO A 449 -39.07 -15.83 41.39
N PRO A 450 -39.20 -15.08 42.50
CA PRO A 450 -38.86 -15.61 43.82
C PRO A 450 -39.65 -16.90 44.12
N PRO A 451 -39.01 -17.85 44.85
CA PRO A 451 -39.68 -19.11 45.16
C PRO A 451 -40.99 -18.85 45.89
N GLN A 452 -42.07 -19.44 45.40
CA GLN A 452 -43.39 -19.31 46.04
C GLN A 452 -43.40 -19.93 47.45
N PRO A 453 -44.12 -19.33 48.42
CA PRO A 453 -44.17 -19.83 49.79
C PRO A 453 -44.73 -21.25 49.83
N PRO A 454 -44.34 -22.11 50.82
CA PRO A 454 -44.64 -23.57 50.84
C PRO A 454 -46.09 -23.97 50.90
N TRP A 455 -47.01 -23.06 51.18
CA TRP A 455 -48.49 -23.38 51.29
C TRP A 455 -49.22 -23.37 49.93
N ASN A 456 -48.54 -23.05 48.80
CA ASN A 456 -49.16 -23.05 47.48
C ASN A 456 -48.65 -24.19 46.57
N ARG A 457 -48.37 -25.37 47.16
CA ARG A 457 -47.89 -26.55 46.42
C ARG A 457 -49.04 -27.32 45.76
N GLY A 458 -49.75 -26.70 44.83
CA GLY A 458 -50.88 -27.31 44.11
C GLY A 458 -50.62 -27.68 42.64
N SER A 459 -49.52 -27.34 42.06
CA SER A 459 -49.11 -27.80 40.72
C SER A 459 -47.63 -27.68 40.54
N ARG A 460 -46.98 -28.71 39.98
CA ARG A 460 -45.58 -28.64 39.47
C ARG A 460 -45.51 -27.74 38.19
N GLN A 461 -45.78 -26.45 38.35
CA GLN A 461 -45.45 -25.51 37.29
C GLN A 461 -43.97 -25.18 37.41
N GLN A 462 -43.21 -25.47 36.34
CA GLN A 462 -41.84 -24.95 36.18
C GLN A 462 -41.92 -23.44 36.30
N PRO A 463 -40.97 -22.79 36.98
CA PRO A 463 -40.96 -21.33 37.08
C PRO A 463 -40.95 -20.75 35.67
N ASN A 464 -41.96 -19.94 35.35
CA ASN A 464 -41.99 -19.20 34.07
C ASN A 464 -40.85 -18.20 34.06
N VAL A 465 -39.70 -18.58 33.47
CA VAL A 465 -38.56 -17.71 33.25
C VAL A 465 -38.93 -16.82 32.08
N VAL A 466 -39.16 -15.55 32.34
CA VAL A 466 -39.50 -14.57 31.32
C VAL A 466 -38.18 -13.87 30.93
N PRO A 467 -37.72 -14.00 29.68
CA PRO A 467 -36.61 -13.21 29.22
C PRO A 467 -37.05 -11.74 29.07
N VAL A 468 -36.47 -10.85 29.86
CA VAL A 468 -36.67 -9.41 29.74
C VAL A 468 -35.46 -8.79 29.03
N PRO A 469 -35.65 -8.15 27.88
CA PRO A 469 -34.57 -7.45 27.25
C PRO A 469 -34.19 -6.21 28.09
N ILE A 470 -32.97 -6.15 28.58
CA ILE A 470 -32.40 -4.97 29.20
C ILE A 470 -31.51 -4.29 28.16
N GLU A 471 -31.84 -3.05 27.81
CA GLU A 471 -30.95 -2.21 27.01
C GLU A 471 -29.84 -1.67 27.92
N PRO A 472 -28.56 -2.04 27.69
CA PRO A 472 -27.47 -1.44 28.43
C PRO A 472 -27.31 0.04 28.05
N PRO A 473 -26.81 0.90 28.96
CA PRO A 473 -26.61 2.32 28.67
C PRO A 473 -25.71 2.50 27.45
N ARG A 474 -26.10 3.41 26.58
CA ARG A 474 -25.28 3.74 25.37
C ARG A 474 -24.02 4.46 25.80
N PRO A 475 -22.82 4.02 25.33
CA PRO A 475 -21.58 4.73 25.55
C PRO A 475 -21.61 6.13 24.96
N ASP A 476 -21.04 7.11 25.66
CA ASP A 476 -20.84 8.45 25.13
C ASP A 476 -19.56 8.49 24.29
N PRO A 477 -19.63 8.72 22.95
CA PRO A 477 -18.47 8.78 22.07
C PRO A 477 -17.57 9.99 22.30
N ALA A 478 -17.95 10.93 23.17
CA ALA A 478 -17.16 12.11 23.54
C ALA A 478 -16.72 12.08 25.02
N ALA A 479 -16.98 11.02 25.76
CA ALA A 479 -16.73 10.92 27.21
C ALA A 479 -15.30 11.34 27.63
N ARG A 480 -14.30 11.03 26.83
CA ARG A 480 -12.88 11.35 27.10
C ARG A 480 -12.31 12.46 26.21
N LEU A 481 -13.14 13.24 25.50
CA LEU A 481 -12.66 14.22 24.53
C LEU A 481 -11.59 15.18 25.12
N GLN A 482 -11.88 15.79 26.25
CA GLN A 482 -10.96 16.73 26.92
C GLN A 482 -9.65 16.02 27.36
N GLN A 483 -9.78 14.82 27.89
CA GLN A 483 -8.62 14.03 28.32
C GLN A 483 -7.73 13.66 27.12
N VAL A 484 -8.31 13.15 26.04
CA VAL A 484 -7.58 12.78 24.80
C VAL A 484 -6.89 14.03 24.20
N ALA A 485 -7.58 15.17 24.17
CA ALA A 485 -6.98 16.42 23.68
C ALA A 485 -5.76 16.83 24.51
N SER A 486 -5.86 16.76 25.85
CA SER A 486 -4.75 17.09 26.75
C SER A 486 -3.58 16.11 26.60
N GLU A 487 -3.86 14.81 26.44
CA GLU A 487 -2.86 13.77 26.25
C GLU A 487 -2.11 13.93 24.94
N ILE A 488 -2.81 14.18 23.81
CA ILE A 488 -2.20 14.43 22.51
C ILE A 488 -1.34 15.69 22.54
N ALA A 489 -1.84 16.79 23.11
CA ALA A 489 -1.06 18.03 23.23
C ALA A 489 0.23 17.83 24.03
N SER A 490 0.16 17.04 25.11
CA SER A 490 1.32 16.74 25.94
C SER A 490 2.30 15.75 25.25
N ALA A 491 1.80 14.78 24.50
CA ALA A 491 2.64 13.87 23.70
C ALA A 491 3.36 14.63 22.58
N LEU A 492 2.64 15.53 21.88
CA LEU A 492 3.23 16.38 20.84
C LEU A 492 4.35 17.26 21.38
N GLU A 493 4.15 17.90 22.53
CA GLU A 493 5.14 18.74 23.20
C GLU A 493 6.36 17.90 23.64
N PHE A 494 6.13 16.73 24.23
CA PHE A 494 7.19 15.82 24.62
C PHE A 494 8.05 15.41 23.42
N MET A 495 7.44 14.98 22.33
CA MET A 495 8.13 14.55 21.12
C MET A 495 8.87 15.71 20.45
N ALA A 496 8.25 16.91 20.41
CA ALA A 496 8.88 18.09 19.86
C ALA A 496 10.17 18.51 20.62
N THR A 497 10.24 18.24 21.91
CA THR A 497 11.44 18.49 22.74
C THR A 497 12.65 17.70 22.23
N TYR A 498 12.46 16.44 21.80
CA TYR A 498 13.54 15.56 21.36
C TYR A 498 13.74 15.54 19.85
N PHE A 499 12.64 15.59 19.07
CA PHE A 499 12.69 15.43 17.61
C PHE A 499 12.68 16.78 16.88
N GLY A 500 12.44 17.90 17.60
CA GLY A 500 12.24 19.21 17.01
C GLY A 500 10.78 19.44 16.58
N PRO A 501 10.47 20.60 15.95
CA PRO A 501 9.09 20.97 15.63
C PRO A 501 8.44 19.99 14.65
N PRO A 502 7.11 19.74 14.79
CA PRO A 502 6.35 18.98 13.81
C PRO A 502 6.23 19.75 12.48
N PRO A 503 5.79 19.10 11.38
CA PRO A 503 5.74 19.73 10.06
C PRO A 503 4.74 20.91 9.97
N LEU A 504 3.66 20.85 10.74
CA LEU A 504 2.63 21.90 10.78
C LEU A 504 2.41 22.35 12.22
N LYS A 505 2.00 23.63 12.39
CA LYS A 505 1.73 24.23 13.71
C LYS A 505 0.42 23.72 14.33
N THR A 506 -0.54 23.35 13.50
CA THR A 506 -1.83 22.82 13.94
C THR A 506 -1.89 21.33 13.69
N LEU A 507 -2.19 20.55 14.73
CA LEU A 507 -2.53 19.14 14.65
C LEU A 507 -4.03 18.98 14.89
N THR A 508 -4.72 18.50 13.89
CA THR A 508 -6.16 18.22 13.94
C THR A 508 -6.40 16.74 14.13
N VAL A 509 -7.33 16.33 14.97
CA VAL A 509 -7.64 14.93 15.25
C VAL A 509 -9.10 14.65 14.97
N SER A 510 -9.36 13.70 14.08
CA SER A 510 -10.70 13.25 13.69
C SER A 510 -11.02 11.86 14.23
N PRO A 511 -12.21 11.65 14.83
CA PRO A 511 -12.64 10.31 15.18
C PRO A 511 -12.93 9.51 13.91
N ILE A 512 -12.63 8.21 13.96
CA ILE A 512 -12.97 7.26 12.89
C ILE A 512 -13.54 5.98 13.46
N PRO A 513 -14.43 5.27 12.72
CA PRO A 513 -14.88 3.95 13.09
C PRO A 513 -13.75 2.91 12.95
N GLY A 514 -13.85 1.84 13.73
CA GLY A 514 -12.87 0.74 13.71
C GLY A 514 -11.83 0.83 14.83
N ALA A 515 -10.93 -0.16 14.88
CA ALA A 515 -9.97 -0.34 15.97
C ALA A 515 -8.53 0.04 15.55
N PHE A 516 -8.37 1.14 14.81
CA PHE A 516 -7.07 1.61 14.30
C PHE A 516 -6.96 3.13 14.34
N GLY A 517 -5.76 3.65 14.09
CA GLY A 517 -5.50 5.05 13.88
C GLY A 517 -4.74 5.28 12.57
N GLN A 518 -4.50 6.55 12.26
CA GLN A 518 -3.63 6.94 11.14
C GLN A 518 -3.13 8.38 11.29
N GLY A 519 -1.82 8.56 11.25
CA GLY A 519 -1.19 9.87 11.31
C GLY A 519 -0.86 10.42 9.92
N PHE A 520 -1.45 11.57 9.56
CA PHE A 520 -1.14 12.35 8.36
C PHE A 520 -0.43 13.65 8.74
N PRO A 521 0.19 14.38 7.80
CA PRO A 521 0.77 15.68 8.12
C PRO A 521 -0.29 16.64 8.68
N GLY A 522 -0.20 16.98 9.97
CA GLY A 522 -1.16 17.88 10.64
C GLY A 522 -2.57 17.32 10.85
N LEU A 523 -2.80 16.04 10.58
CA LEU A 523 -4.10 15.39 10.79
C LEU A 523 -3.89 13.97 11.34
N VAL A 524 -4.63 13.61 12.37
CA VAL A 524 -4.68 12.25 12.92
C VAL A 524 -6.10 11.71 12.81
N TYR A 525 -6.24 10.50 12.31
CA TYR A 525 -7.44 9.69 12.49
C TYR A 525 -7.27 8.84 13.75
N LEU A 526 -8.23 8.92 14.65
CA LEU A 526 -8.19 8.22 15.93
C LEU A 526 -9.47 7.41 16.14
N SER A 527 -9.34 6.12 16.44
CA SER A 527 -10.48 5.25 16.72
C SER A 527 -11.45 5.84 17.75
N THR A 528 -12.76 5.75 17.51
CA THR A 528 -13.80 6.08 18.49
C THR A 528 -13.59 5.37 19.83
N LEU A 529 -12.97 4.17 19.83
CA LEU A 529 -12.64 3.42 21.05
C LEU A 529 -11.71 4.18 22.01
N ALA A 530 -10.86 5.09 21.50
CA ALA A 530 -9.99 5.92 22.33
C ALA A 530 -10.76 6.97 23.16
N TYR A 531 -11.91 7.40 22.64
CA TYR A 531 -12.77 8.42 23.28
C TYR A 531 -13.77 7.82 24.27
N LEU A 532 -14.05 6.52 24.21
CA LEU A 532 -14.96 5.86 25.14
C LEU A 532 -14.33 5.69 26.51
N ASP A 533 -15.17 5.75 27.53
CA ASP A 533 -14.79 5.28 28.87
C ASP A 533 -14.31 3.81 28.76
N PRO A 534 -13.14 3.46 29.33
CA PRO A 534 -12.62 2.10 29.30
C PRO A 534 -13.60 1.01 29.72
N ALA A 535 -14.47 1.27 30.71
CA ALA A 535 -15.47 0.34 31.19
C ALA A 535 -16.62 0.10 30.17
N GLN A 536 -16.84 1.06 29.26
CA GLN A 536 -17.90 1.02 28.24
C GLN A 536 -17.41 0.48 26.88
N ARG A 537 -16.13 0.21 26.71
CA ARG A 537 -15.62 -0.40 25.47
C ARG A 537 -16.19 -1.80 25.26
N PRO A 538 -16.33 -2.29 24.01
CA PRO A 538 -16.75 -3.66 23.72
C PRO A 538 -15.89 -4.72 24.43
N ALA A 539 -16.49 -5.85 24.81
CA ALA A 539 -15.79 -6.91 25.54
C ALA A 539 -14.52 -7.43 24.82
N ALA A 540 -14.53 -7.45 23.49
CA ALA A 540 -13.40 -7.89 22.66
C ALA A 540 -12.12 -7.02 22.80
N VAL A 541 -12.25 -5.82 23.36
CA VAL A 541 -11.13 -4.87 23.54
C VAL A 541 -10.99 -4.42 25.00
N ARG A 542 -11.37 -5.29 25.96
CA ARG A 542 -11.29 -5.00 27.40
C ARG A 542 -10.14 -5.68 28.14
N ASP A 543 -9.32 -6.52 27.45
CA ASP A 543 -8.12 -7.04 28.09
C ASP A 543 -7.14 -5.91 28.45
N GLU A 544 -6.21 -6.19 29.34
CA GLU A 544 -5.28 -5.19 29.91
C GLU A 544 -4.49 -4.47 28.82
N TYR A 545 -4.00 -5.20 27.81
CA TYR A 545 -3.23 -4.60 26.72
C TYR A 545 -4.11 -3.70 25.84
N GLN A 546 -5.29 -4.15 25.44
CA GLN A 546 -6.21 -3.37 24.61
C GLN A 546 -6.67 -2.09 25.34
N GLN A 547 -6.92 -2.18 26.63
CA GLN A 547 -7.23 -1.01 27.44
C GLN A 547 -6.07 0.00 27.45
N LEU A 548 -4.84 -0.47 27.63
CA LEU A 548 -3.64 0.37 27.58
C LEU A 548 -3.42 0.94 26.17
N PHE A 549 -3.63 0.12 25.14
CA PHE A 549 -3.46 0.52 23.74
C PHE A 549 -4.38 1.70 23.38
N PHE A 550 -5.69 1.58 23.60
CA PHE A 550 -6.63 2.65 23.25
C PHE A 550 -6.58 3.86 24.21
N SER A 551 -6.08 3.69 25.43
CA SER A 551 -6.01 4.79 26.40
C SER A 551 -4.72 5.58 26.36
N GLU A 552 -3.58 4.94 25.99
CA GLU A 552 -2.25 5.53 26.17
C GLU A 552 -1.34 5.47 24.94
N ILE A 553 -1.44 4.37 24.15
CA ILE A 553 -0.48 4.11 23.07
C ILE A 553 -0.94 4.68 21.74
N LEU A 554 -2.17 4.39 21.32
CA LEU A 554 -2.65 4.68 19.97
C LEU A 554 -2.52 6.18 19.62
N HIS A 555 -3.02 7.07 20.44
CA HIS A 555 -2.98 8.51 20.15
C HIS A 555 -1.54 9.06 20.13
N ALA A 556 -0.64 8.52 20.95
CA ALA A 556 0.76 8.91 20.96
C ALA A 556 1.51 8.36 19.74
N HIS A 557 1.20 7.13 19.29
CA HIS A 557 1.71 6.54 18.06
C HIS A 557 1.33 7.39 16.83
N GLU A 558 0.05 7.72 16.68
CA GLU A 558 -0.42 8.54 15.57
C GLU A 558 0.15 9.97 15.62
N THR A 559 0.39 10.51 16.82
CA THR A 559 1.09 11.78 16.97
C THR A 559 2.54 11.69 16.53
N ALA A 560 3.23 10.59 16.81
CA ALA A 560 4.63 10.39 16.42
C ALA A 560 4.83 10.33 14.91
N HIS A 561 3.79 9.95 14.17
CA HIS A 561 3.80 10.00 12.71
C HIS A 561 3.96 11.43 12.15
N GLN A 562 3.82 12.49 12.94
CA GLN A 562 4.18 13.83 12.49
C GLN A 562 5.67 13.93 12.11
N TRP A 563 6.52 13.13 12.73
CA TRP A 563 7.95 13.00 12.41
C TRP A 563 8.22 11.78 11.53
N TRP A 564 7.77 10.60 11.96
CA TRP A 564 8.08 9.31 11.33
C TRP A 564 7.00 8.91 10.32
N GLY A 565 7.31 9.01 9.03
CA GLY A 565 6.38 8.82 7.93
C GLY A 565 5.94 10.12 7.24
N ASN A 566 5.85 11.26 7.95
CA ASN A 566 5.42 12.53 7.38
C ASN A 566 6.55 13.55 7.22
N THR A 567 7.52 13.62 8.12
CA THR A 567 8.70 14.48 7.99
C THR A 567 9.91 13.69 7.46
N VAL A 568 10.19 12.52 8.02
CA VAL A 568 11.15 11.54 7.51
C VAL A 568 10.36 10.39 6.93
N THR A 569 10.67 9.98 5.70
CA THR A 569 9.93 8.92 4.99
C THR A 569 10.84 7.75 4.66
N THR A 570 10.30 6.70 4.08
CA THR A 570 11.07 5.55 3.60
C THR A 570 11.09 5.52 2.08
N ALA A 571 12.20 5.02 1.53
CA ALA A 571 12.39 4.94 0.10
C ALA A 571 11.56 3.80 -0.52
N HIS A 572 11.42 2.68 0.22
CA HIS A 572 10.86 1.44 -0.29
C HIS A 572 10.07 0.69 0.78
N TYR A 573 9.28 -0.31 0.35
CA TYR A 573 8.55 -1.19 1.25
C TYR A 573 9.47 -1.93 2.25
N GLN A 574 10.72 -2.21 1.85
CA GLN A 574 11.72 -2.84 2.71
C GLN A 574 12.16 -1.99 3.90
N ASP A 575 11.91 -0.69 3.82
CA ASP A 575 12.30 0.28 4.84
C ASP A 575 11.09 0.76 5.67
N GLU A 576 9.83 0.43 5.27
CA GLU A 576 8.60 0.94 5.91
C GLU A 576 8.51 0.60 7.40
N TRP A 577 9.12 -0.51 7.83
CA TRP A 577 9.17 -0.92 9.23
C TRP A 577 9.77 0.16 10.13
N LEU A 578 10.71 0.97 9.61
CA LEU A 578 11.35 2.04 10.37
C LEU A 578 10.33 3.06 10.88
N MET A 579 9.39 3.47 10.04
CA MET A 579 8.41 4.51 10.41
C MET A 579 7.44 3.99 11.47
N GLU A 580 6.95 2.77 11.31
CA GLU A 580 6.05 2.16 12.27
C GLU A 580 6.74 1.82 13.60
N ALA A 581 7.96 1.27 13.53
CA ALA A 581 8.76 0.97 14.72
C ALA A 581 9.14 2.24 15.49
N LEU A 582 9.56 3.32 14.81
CA LEU A 582 9.90 4.59 15.43
C LEU A 582 8.67 5.27 16.04
N ALA A 583 7.51 5.25 15.33
CA ALA A 583 6.27 5.81 15.86
C ALA A 583 5.80 5.05 17.10
N ASN A 584 5.80 3.73 17.03
CA ASN A 584 5.37 2.89 18.14
C ASN A 584 6.34 3.01 19.36
N TYR A 585 7.64 3.05 19.10
CA TYR A 585 8.61 3.23 20.17
C TYR A 585 8.57 4.64 20.78
N SER A 586 8.27 5.67 20.00
CA SER A 586 8.03 7.04 20.50
C SER A 586 6.82 7.09 21.43
N ALA A 587 5.76 6.32 21.15
CA ALA A 587 4.62 6.16 22.05
C ALA A 587 5.02 5.45 23.34
N LEU A 588 5.93 4.46 23.28
CA LEU A 588 6.44 3.81 24.50
C LEU A 588 7.35 4.71 25.32
N LEU A 589 8.15 5.60 24.71
CA LEU A 589 8.92 6.63 25.44
C LEU A 589 7.98 7.59 26.18
N TRP A 590 6.85 7.97 25.54
CA TRP A 590 5.80 8.76 26.17
C TRP A 590 5.11 8.01 27.31
N LEU A 591 4.79 6.73 27.12
CA LEU A 591 4.20 5.86 28.14
C LEU A 591 5.15 5.72 29.35
N GLU A 592 6.46 5.54 29.11
CA GLU A 592 7.47 5.47 30.16
C GLU A 592 7.49 6.73 31.04
N LYS A 593 7.44 7.91 30.38
CA LYS A 593 7.37 9.20 31.08
C LYS A 593 6.12 9.32 31.97
N ARG A 594 4.98 8.80 31.51
CA ARG A 594 3.70 8.92 32.23
C ARG A 594 3.51 7.88 33.32
N LYS A 595 3.84 6.63 33.05
CA LYS A 595 3.49 5.47 33.86
C LYS A 595 4.71 4.69 34.38
N GLY A 596 5.89 5.10 33.97
CA GLY A 596 7.15 4.47 34.40
C GLY A 596 7.54 3.24 33.57
N PRO A 597 8.73 2.70 33.80
CA PRO A 597 9.32 1.64 32.98
C PRO A 597 8.56 0.30 33.03
N ARG A 598 7.87 -0.01 34.14
CA ARG A 598 7.09 -1.26 34.26
C ARG A 598 5.94 -1.33 33.23
N ALA A 599 5.32 -0.20 32.89
CA ALA A 599 4.26 -0.16 31.89
C ALA A 599 4.82 -0.49 30.49
N VAL A 600 6.01 0.01 30.17
CA VAL A 600 6.70 -0.32 28.91
C VAL A 600 7.09 -1.79 28.86
N GLU A 601 7.61 -2.33 29.96
CA GLU A 601 7.96 -3.75 30.07
C GLU A 601 6.75 -4.66 29.85
N SER A 602 5.59 -4.32 30.41
CA SER A 602 4.33 -5.06 30.20
C SER A 602 3.96 -5.09 28.70
N VAL A 603 4.04 -3.96 27.99
CA VAL A 603 3.77 -3.88 26.54
C VAL A 603 4.77 -4.70 25.73
N LEU A 604 6.05 -4.58 26.01
CA LEU A 604 7.10 -5.35 25.33
C LEU A 604 6.94 -6.86 25.55
N ASN A 605 6.52 -7.30 26.74
CA ASN A 605 6.23 -8.70 27.01
C ASN A 605 5.00 -9.20 26.23
N GLU A 606 3.97 -8.36 26.04
CA GLU A 606 2.85 -8.70 25.16
C GLU A 606 3.28 -8.84 23.69
N TYR A 607 4.11 -7.92 23.20
CA TYR A 607 4.67 -7.98 21.85
C TYR A 607 5.48 -9.28 21.65
N ARG A 608 6.30 -9.65 22.63
CA ARG A 608 7.01 -10.93 22.59
C ARG A 608 6.06 -12.13 22.52
N ARG A 609 4.99 -12.15 23.34
CA ARG A 609 3.99 -13.22 23.30
C ARG A 609 3.33 -13.35 21.95
N ARG A 610 3.01 -12.22 21.28
CA ARG A 610 2.41 -12.21 19.95
C ARG A 610 3.36 -12.70 18.86
N LEU A 611 4.64 -12.35 18.94
CA LEU A 611 5.68 -12.84 18.02
C LEU A 611 5.87 -14.36 18.10
N LEU A 612 5.78 -14.93 19.30
CA LEU A 612 5.91 -16.37 19.54
C LEU A 612 4.60 -17.16 19.35
N ARG A 613 3.51 -16.49 19.01
CA ARG A 613 2.24 -17.18 18.70
C ARG A 613 2.42 -18.02 17.44
N LYS A 614 1.89 -19.25 17.49
CA LYS A 614 1.95 -20.16 16.35
C LYS A 614 0.80 -19.92 15.38
N THR A 615 1.10 -20.03 14.09
CA THR A 615 0.16 -20.11 12.98
C THR A 615 -0.49 -21.50 12.94
N GLU A 616 -1.43 -21.70 12.02
CA GLU A 616 -2.14 -22.99 11.89
C GLU A 616 -1.21 -24.18 11.58
N ASP A 617 -0.11 -23.94 10.84
CA ASP A 617 0.90 -24.94 10.51
C ASP A 617 1.95 -25.15 11.62
N GLY A 618 1.79 -24.50 12.77
CA GLY A 618 2.68 -24.60 13.91
C GLY A 618 3.92 -23.70 13.88
N THR A 619 4.10 -22.90 12.83
CA THR A 619 5.19 -21.94 12.68
C THR A 619 4.97 -20.72 13.56
N GLU A 620 5.99 -20.17 14.21
CA GLU A 620 5.88 -18.93 14.94
C GLU A 620 5.72 -17.74 14.00
N ILE A 621 4.88 -16.76 14.37
CA ILE A 621 4.64 -15.56 13.51
C ILE A 621 5.95 -14.85 13.18
N GLU A 622 6.88 -14.75 14.13
CA GLU A 622 8.19 -14.13 13.90
C GLU A 622 8.97 -14.80 12.76
N SER A 623 8.81 -16.11 12.58
CA SER A 623 9.52 -16.92 11.57
C SER A 623 8.98 -16.74 10.15
N VAL A 624 7.84 -16.08 9.97
CA VAL A 624 7.24 -15.84 8.63
C VAL A 624 8.18 -15.04 7.73
N GLY A 625 8.92 -14.07 8.30
CA GLY A 625 9.90 -13.31 7.54
C GLY A 625 10.60 -12.21 8.32
N PRO A 626 11.70 -11.67 7.81
CA PRO A 626 12.44 -10.56 8.42
C PRO A 626 11.70 -9.22 8.26
N LEU A 627 12.06 -8.24 9.08
CA LEU A 627 11.49 -6.87 9.04
C LEU A 627 11.56 -6.24 7.65
N VAL A 628 12.68 -6.44 6.94
CA VAL A 628 12.88 -5.88 5.59
C VAL A 628 11.98 -6.48 4.49
N TRP A 629 11.17 -7.46 4.79
CA TRP A 629 10.15 -7.90 3.84
C TRP A 629 8.96 -6.95 3.80
N GLY A 630 8.80 -6.05 4.79
CA GLY A 630 7.79 -5.01 4.75
C GLY A 630 6.40 -5.54 4.33
N SER A 631 5.80 -4.92 3.32
CA SER A 631 4.48 -5.32 2.81
C SER A 631 4.39 -6.77 2.31
N ARG A 632 5.50 -7.43 1.96
CA ARG A 632 5.53 -8.87 1.61
C ARG A 632 5.14 -9.79 2.77
N LEU A 633 5.18 -9.29 4.02
CA LEU A 633 4.69 -10.02 5.20
C LEU A 633 3.15 -10.14 5.27
N ARG A 634 2.43 -9.51 4.35
CA ARG A 634 0.97 -9.68 4.18
C ARG A 634 0.67 -10.96 3.42
N VAL A 635 0.92 -12.09 4.05
CA VAL A 635 0.79 -13.42 3.46
C VAL A 635 -0.53 -14.09 3.82
N SER A 636 -1.08 -14.89 2.90
CA SER A 636 -2.36 -15.55 3.10
C SER A 636 -2.34 -16.58 4.24
N GLN A 637 -1.19 -17.22 4.49
CA GLN A 637 -1.01 -18.24 5.54
C GLN A 637 -0.91 -17.65 6.95
N ALA A 638 -0.53 -16.37 7.08
CA ALA A 638 -0.39 -15.65 8.34
C ALA A 638 -0.86 -14.20 8.20
N PRO A 639 -2.18 -13.92 8.11
CA PRO A 639 -2.72 -12.59 7.80
C PRO A 639 -2.28 -11.48 8.75
N ASN A 640 -1.92 -11.82 10.00
CA ASN A 640 -1.48 -10.87 11.03
C ASN A 640 0.06 -10.70 11.09
N ALA A 641 0.82 -11.45 10.29
CA ALA A 641 2.29 -11.43 10.36
C ALA A 641 2.86 -10.03 10.09
N TRP A 642 2.37 -9.34 9.09
CA TRP A 642 2.82 -7.98 8.79
C TRP A 642 2.70 -7.05 10.00
N GLN A 643 1.53 -7.00 10.62
CA GLN A 643 1.29 -6.13 11.77
C GLN A 643 2.19 -6.53 12.95
N THR A 644 2.23 -7.82 13.30
CA THR A 644 3.01 -8.32 14.43
C THR A 644 4.52 -8.12 14.22
N ILE A 645 5.03 -8.39 13.02
CA ILE A 645 6.47 -8.26 12.76
C ILE A 645 6.86 -6.78 12.65
N ILE A 646 6.17 -5.99 11.84
CA ILE A 646 6.53 -4.59 11.62
C ILE A 646 6.41 -3.76 12.90
N TYR A 647 5.32 -3.90 13.64
CA TYR A 647 5.09 -3.11 14.87
C TYR A 647 5.81 -3.70 16.07
N ASP A 648 5.58 -4.99 16.39
CA ASP A 648 6.04 -5.56 17.65
C ASP A 648 7.54 -5.87 17.62
N LYS A 649 8.02 -6.60 16.59
CA LYS A 649 9.47 -6.87 16.42
C LYS A 649 10.24 -5.58 16.15
N GLY A 650 9.69 -4.70 15.29
CA GLY A 650 10.31 -3.40 15.01
C GLY A 650 10.51 -2.57 16.29
N THR A 651 9.50 -2.53 17.17
CA THR A 651 9.59 -1.85 18.47
C THR A 651 10.64 -2.49 19.39
N TRP A 652 10.72 -3.82 19.43
CA TRP A 652 11.77 -4.52 20.16
C TRP A 652 13.17 -4.18 19.64
N VAL A 653 13.35 -4.07 18.33
CA VAL A 653 14.63 -3.65 17.71
C VAL A 653 15.01 -2.24 18.18
N MET A 654 14.05 -1.29 18.20
CA MET A 654 14.30 0.07 18.74
C MET A 654 14.64 0.05 20.23
N HIS A 655 13.96 -0.79 21.02
CA HIS A 655 14.27 -0.94 22.44
C HIS A 655 15.68 -1.50 22.68
N MET A 656 16.06 -2.57 21.96
CA MET A 656 17.39 -3.14 22.03
C MET A 656 18.48 -2.16 21.56
N LEU A 657 18.19 -1.34 20.55
CA LEU A 657 19.09 -0.30 20.07
C LEU A 657 19.29 0.77 21.15
N ARG A 658 18.20 1.26 21.78
CA ARG A 658 18.29 2.20 22.92
C ARG A 658 19.14 1.64 24.04
N ARG A 659 19.02 0.36 24.39
CA ARG A 659 19.84 -0.29 25.42
C ARG A 659 21.33 -0.35 25.07
N ARG A 660 21.67 -0.39 23.76
CA ARG A 660 23.07 -0.37 23.28
C ARG A 660 23.67 1.05 23.29
N LEU A 661 22.90 2.04 22.89
CA LEU A 661 23.37 3.41 22.81
C LEU A 661 23.36 4.14 24.16
N GLY A 662 22.43 3.77 25.04
CA GLY A 662 22.04 4.55 26.21
C GLY A 662 21.01 5.63 25.85
N ASP A 663 20.26 6.09 26.86
CA ASP A 663 19.09 6.96 26.68
C ASP A 663 19.42 8.29 25.97
N GLU A 664 20.44 9.00 26.45
CA GLU A 664 20.84 10.30 25.92
C GLU A 664 21.25 10.23 24.45
N ARG A 665 22.11 9.24 24.12
CA ARG A 665 22.60 9.06 22.75
C ARG A 665 21.50 8.62 21.80
N PHE A 666 20.59 7.75 22.26
CA PHE A 666 19.45 7.31 21.49
C PHE A 666 18.52 8.48 21.13
N LEU A 667 18.16 9.33 22.10
CA LEU A 667 17.33 10.50 21.87
C LEU A 667 18.03 11.54 20.98
N ALA A 668 19.34 11.76 21.17
CA ALA A 668 20.14 12.62 20.30
C ALA A 668 20.20 12.10 18.86
N MET A 669 20.32 10.78 18.67
CA MET A 669 20.26 10.12 17.38
C MET A 669 18.90 10.37 16.68
N LEU A 670 17.77 10.23 17.39
CA LEU A 670 16.43 10.50 16.81
C LEU A 670 16.28 11.97 16.37
N GLY A 671 16.78 12.92 17.17
CA GLY A 671 16.83 14.32 16.78
C GLY A 671 17.69 14.57 15.55
N GLN A 672 18.83 13.87 15.41
CA GLN A 672 19.70 13.95 14.24
C GLN A 672 19.09 13.27 13.01
N LEU A 673 18.41 12.14 13.20
CA LEU A 673 17.65 11.46 12.15
C LEU A 673 16.68 12.43 11.48
N ARG A 674 15.85 13.12 12.27
CA ARG A 674 14.91 14.12 11.77
C ARG A 674 15.64 15.27 11.04
N ARG A 675 16.69 15.85 11.61
CA ARG A 675 17.43 16.96 10.97
C ARG A 675 18.08 16.57 9.65
N ARG A 676 18.71 15.37 9.58
CA ARG A 676 19.45 14.90 8.40
C ARG A 676 18.54 14.49 7.25
N TYR A 677 17.37 13.90 7.58
CA TYR A 677 16.44 13.32 6.60
C TYR A 677 15.09 14.03 6.51
N GLN A 678 15.00 15.26 7.01
CA GLN A 678 13.79 16.07 6.87
C GLN A 678 13.38 16.22 5.39
N TYR A 679 12.14 15.85 5.08
CA TYR A 679 11.56 15.84 3.71
C TYR A 679 12.33 14.94 2.73
N ARG A 680 12.93 13.90 3.24
CA ARG A 680 13.66 12.89 2.47
C ARG A 680 13.29 11.49 2.91
N ALA A 681 13.53 10.53 2.00
CA ALA A 681 13.45 9.12 2.31
C ALA A 681 14.76 8.63 2.95
N ILE A 682 14.64 7.66 3.86
CA ILE A 682 15.77 6.95 4.46
C ILE A 682 15.64 5.46 4.16
N THR A 683 16.76 4.79 3.97
CA THR A 683 16.85 3.34 3.89
C THR A 683 17.24 2.72 5.23
N THR A 684 16.96 1.45 5.40
CA THR A 684 17.37 0.66 6.58
C THR A 684 18.89 0.72 6.81
N ASP A 685 19.69 0.66 5.74
CA ASP A 685 21.15 0.75 5.85
C ASP A 685 21.64 2.16 6.26
N GLN A 686 21.01 3.21 5.75
CA GLN A 686 21.31 4.58 6.17
C GLN A 686 20.95 4.80 7.65
N PHE A 687 19.83 4.22 8.11
CA PHE A 687 19.46 4.26 9.53
C PHE A 687 20.48 3.50 10.40
N ARG A 688 20.92 2.31 9.98
CA ARG A 688 21.97 1.53 10.65
C ARG A 688 23.24 2.36 10.81
N ARG A 689 23.74 2.98 9.73
CA ARG A 689 24.93 3.82 9.76
C ARG A 689 24.79 5.02 10.69
N LEU A 690 23.63 5.69 10.65
CA LEU A 690 23.35 6.79 11.57
C LEU A 690 23.38 6.31 13.04
N ALA A 691 22.77 5.17 13.34
CA ALA A 691 22.77 4.62 14.68
C ALA A 691 24.18 4.25 15.17
N ALA A 692 25.02 3.73 14.27
CA ALA A 692 26.42 3.41 14.56
C ALA A 692 27.25 4.64 14.98
N GLU A 693 26.95 5.83 14.45
CA GLU A 693 27.62 7.10 14.83
C GLU A 693 27.42 7.44 16.32
N TYR A 694 26.41 6.87 16.98
CA TYR A 694 26.04 7.14 18.38
C TYR A 694 26.43 6.03 19.37
N LEU A 695 27.13 4.98 18.91
CA LEU A 695 27.59 3.92 19.80
C LEU A 695 28.64 4.42 20.78
N PRO A 696 28.71 3.83 21.98
CA PRO A 696 29.82 4.07 22.92
C PRO A 696 31.16 3.67 22.28
N PRO A 697 32.28 4.38 22.60
CA PRO A 697 33.60 3.97 22.16
C PRO A 697 33.91 2.52 22.55
N GLY A 698 34.52 1.75 21.66
CA GLY A 698 34.93 0.36 21.92
C GLY A 698 33.79 -0.66 21.87
N PHE A 699 32.62 -0.31 21.31
CA PHE A 699 31.52 -1.27 21.16
C PHE A 699 31.92 -2.42 20.23
N PRO A 700 31.62 -3.70 20.58
CA PRO A 700 32.09 -4.87 19.84
C PRO A 700 31.58 -4.97 18.39
N ASP A 701 30.41 -4.38 18.09
CA ASP A 701 29.81 -4.30 16.74
C ASP A 701 29.73 -2.82 16.30
N PRO A 702 30.87 -2.21 15.88
CA PRO A 702 30.98 -0.76 15.71
C PRO A 702 30.15 -0.21 14.55
N GLN A 703 29.71 -1.06 13.62
CA GLN A 703 28.84 -0.71 12.49
C GLN A 703 27.42 -1.24 12.63
N LEU A 704 27.08 -1.90 13.75
CA LEU A 704 25.81 -2.57 13.99
C LEU A 704 25.44 -3.61 12.92
N GLU A 705 26.42 -4.15 12.20
CA GLU A 705 26.19 -5.12 11.13
C GLU A 705 25.61 -6.42 11.68
N ASN A 706 26.23 -7.02 12.69
CA ASN A 706 25.76 -8.24 13.32
C ASN A 706 24.37 -8.07 13.94
N PHE A 707 24.13 -6.90 14.55
CA PHE A 707 22.82 -6.60 15.14
C PHE A 707 21.72 -6.53 14.09
N PHE A 708 21.96 -5.83 12.97
CA PHE A 708 20.97 -5.73 11.91
C PHE A 708 20.80 -7.04 11.14
N ASP A 709 21.88 -7.79 10.90
CA ASP A 709 21.81 -9.09 10.26
C ASP A 709 20.92 -10.06 11.06
N GLN A 710 21.06 -10.06 12.36
CA GLN A 710 20.30 -10.96 13.24
C GLN A 710 18.83 -10.51 13.40
N TRP A 711 18.58 -9.22 13.63
CA TRP A 711 17.25 -8.76 14.07
C TRP A 711 16.41 -8.13 12.96
N VAL A 712 17.03 -7.59 11.91
CA VAL A 712 16.36 -6.86 10.84
C VAL A 712 16.31 -7.66 9.54
N TYR A 713 17.44 -8.27 9.15
CA TYR A 713 17.56 -9.02 7.90
C TYR A 713 17.29 -10.52 8.03
N SER A 714 17.15 -11.04 9.24
CA SER A 714 16.90 -12.44 9.53
C SER A 714 15.70 -12.66 10.44
N THR A 715 15.28 -13.92 10.52
CA THR A 715 14.28 -14.42 11.46
C THR A 715 14.95 -15.30 12.52
N GLY A 716 14.26 -15.52 13.63
CA GLY A 716 14.68 -16.38 14.74
C GLY A 716 14.97 -15.55 16.00
N ILE A 717 14.27 -15.91 17.07
CA ILE A 717 14.54 -15.35 18.41
C ILE A 717 15.49 -16.34 19.09
N PRO A 718 16.71 -15.92 19.50
CA PRO A 718 17.67 -16.83 20.13
C PRO A 718 17.14 -17.36 21.47
N ALA A 719 17.20 -18.67 21.65
CA ALA A 719 16.95 -19.30 22.94
C ALA A 719 18.25 -19.23 23.77
N LEU A 720 18.26 -18.39 24.81
CA LEU A 720 19.39 -18.28 25.71
C LEU A 720 19.18 -19.25 26.89
N LYS A 721 20.17 -20.08 27.13
CA LYS A 721 20.26 -20.92 28.36
C LYS A 721 21.32 -20.32 29.28
N LEU A 722 20.91 -19.88 30.45
CA LEU A 722 21.84 -19.44 31.49
C LEU A 722 22.15 -20.64 32.35
N GLU A 723 23.41 -21.06 32.40
CA GLU A 723 23.88 -22.06 33.35
C GLU A 723 24.64 -21.32 34.47
N HIS A 724 24.20 -21.51 35.72
CA HIS A 724 24.86 -20.97 36.89
C HIS A 724 25.76 -22.05 37.47
N SER A 725 27.06 -21.79 37.56
CA SER A 725 28.03 -22.66 38.25
C SER A 725 28.18 -22.22 39.70
#